data_e84a3ad87f78bdc5f34af48698ab2545
#
_entry.id   e84a3ad87f78bdc5f34af48698ab2545
#
_cell.length_a   1.000
_cell.length_b   1.000
_cell.length_c   1.000
_cell.angle_alpha   90.00
_cell.angle_beta   90.00
_cell.angle_gamma   90.00
#
_symmetry.space_group_name_H-M   'P 1'
#
loop_
_entity.id
_entity.type
_entity.pdbx_description
1 polymer ?
#
loop_
_entity_poly.entity_id
_entity_poly.type
_entity_poly.pdbx_seq_one_letter_code
_entity_poly.pdbx_strand_id
1 'polypeptide(L)'
;MTIIYSPEFNSTSFINLKNREKQLLGLKVCGSIELLSELELRAGIVAMEQSKPERLVAFHESLSKNVDGTIFEESFKTDEVGVSRQLMGWTDSLLMAGWTPDTKVESDKLKALSKIVKGVIGKHVAQRWQDLAAYLKNHTIFQKDDVFEVHTKELIPSVIKSTLEQLAKQATVKEVENEGQMPTDFKVYQFKNRTEAYRWYLSQPDAIKDVDVTISSDNCILNDMAISMGKPTVNSKSQNSNPQLLQLFKLGMSLFARPLNVYNLLSYLQVPGNPLGGLSYKLADVLANEGGINEKWQEVIDEYDFTDEKGKDKREEKLVFIEMIRKNYQSDNILISDIRTYLEKLAHWCDLQLFSNSVDDERKEQLVVLGSFCRSLHAILPNDGYISSEELKTHVDGIYRPQSFTHMKAQKDAPDVIADITQLVDHAEKVCWLGCIGGSIPVYPYDFLNTSECDMLRTVGISIPTKSAFYTLHHQMMMDALRNVGQLILVTWEFDGNARQEEHPLVIELKHQYGKEWGSHVISKEIPNLPQEDGKIVNLEPQASYQLSGKLADLKRETESYSSIDSLIQHPFDYTMDYLLKLKEPQAGKLADLDTTKGLVAHLFVKMLVDKYGEEMPVEYQKLDKATIDMLIDNAIHQTGAILFLPEYKIVCQQFKEVLKQSVSVLTGIIQKLHLKPVGSEVEVNVNLETIGAFYGSIDMVLKNELDQLVIFDFKWSESKSFQTKLEENKAIQLELYQVAAQQHYGAKIVGVAYYLFPKMTLFTANFPAIDHVRKVKVKTDAANRELFDEVRYSYDYRRSELNQGFIEDSELEEIAKLNYTMSSTPEKPHYALDVAYKTKGLKACPYVKTDKPPFAKKKADWGTAKSPK
;
A
#
# COMPACT_ATOMS: atom_id res chain seq x y z
N MET A 1 21.77 43.31 13.33
CA MET A 1 21.12 42.00 13.22
C MET A 1 22.01 40.93 13.82
N THR A 2 21.43 39.89 14.44
CA THR A 2 22.23 38.78 14.99
C THR A 2 21.81 37.48 14.27
N ILE A 3 22.76 36.78 13.65
CA ILE A 3 22.57 35.48 13.03
C ILE A 3 23.35 34.47 13.87
N ILE A 4 22.65 33.47 14.35
CA ILE A 4 23.21 32.36 15.10
C ILE A 4 23.29 31.16 14.18
N TYR A 5 24.48 30.63 13.99
CA TYR A 5 24.78 29.59 13.04
C TYR A 5 25.48 28.38 13.66
N SER A 6 24.97 27.20 13.34
CA SER A 6 25.65 25.91 13.43
C SER A 6 25.15 24.99 12.31
N PRO A 7 25.95 24.05 11.79
CA PRO A 7 25.47 23.03 10.87
C PRO A 7 24.27 22.24 11.39
N GLU A 8 24.12 22.07 12.70
CA GLU A 8 23.08 21.30 13.37
C GLU A 8 21.84 22.13 13.73
N PHE A 9 21.90 23.45 13.58
CA PHE A 9 20.74 24.29 13.89
C PHE A 9 19.73 24.31 12.78
N ASN A 10 18.50 24.63 13.13
CA ASN A 10 17.38 24.83 12.22
C ASN A 10 16.34 25.74 12.87
N SER A 11 15.22 25.98 12.19
CA SER A 11 14.14 26.83 12.67
C SER A 11 13.44 26.33 13.94
N THR A 12 13.68 25.06 14.35
CA THR A 12 13.11 24.47 15.59
C THR A 12 14.12 24.42 16.73
N SER A 13 15.35 24.92 16.53
CA SER A 13 16.39 24.95 17.59
C SER A 13 15.94 25.80 18.77
N PHE A 14 16.24 25.32 19.99
CA PHE A 14 15.79 25.97 21.20
C PHE A 14 16.58 27.24 21.50
N ILE A 15 15.87 28.35 21.71
CA ILE A 15 16.40 29.65 22.16
C ILE A 15 15.74 30.00 23.48
N ASN A 16 16.56 30.32 24.49
CA ASN A 16 16.02 30.81 25.75
C ASN A 16 15.68 32.30 25.67
N LEU A 17 14.43 32.58 25.33
CA LEU A 17 13.94 33.96 25.15
C LEU A 17 14.06 34.80 26.43
N LYS A 18 14.03 34.20 27.62
CA LYS A 18 14.20 34.92 28.93
C LYS A 18 15.59 35.50 29.06
N ASN A 19 16.61 34.84 28.56
CA ASN A 19 18.01 35.27 28.64
C ASN A 19 18.35 36.32 27.56
N ARG A 20 17.50 36.48 26.53
CA ARG A 20 17.74 37.38 25.37
C ARG A 20 16.80 38.59 25.36
N GLU A 21 16.41 39.09 26.55
CA GLU A 21 15.36 40.12 26.77
C GLU A 21 15.36 41.38 25.88
N LYS A 22 16.39 41.66 25.10
CA LYS A 22 16.52 42.88 24.31
C LYS A 22 16.71 42.69 22.79
N GLN A 23 16.69 41.46 22.25
CA GLN A 23 17.08 41.19 20.87
C GLN A 23 16.16 40.24 20.10
N LEU A 24 14.86 40.26 20.28
CA LEU A 24 13.93 39.40 19.51
C LEU A 24 13.74 39.84 18.06
N LEU A 25 13.82 41.15 17.79
CA LEU A 25 13.78 41.68 16.43
C LEU A 25 15.16 41.65 15.78
N GLY A 26 15.28 40.91 14.67
CA GLY A 26 16.58 40.82 13.94
C GLY A 26 17.46 39.66 14.43
N LEU A 27 16.92 38.72 15.24
CA LEU A 27 17.60 37.48 15.60
C LEU A 27 17.15 36.38 14.63
N LYS A 28 18.11 35.62 14.09
CA LYS A 28 17.84 34.46 13.23
C LYS A 28 18.74 33.30 13.58
N VAL A 29 18.16 32.12 13.81
CA VAL A 29 18.89 30.85 13.98
C VAL A 29 18.87 30.10 12.68
N CYS A 30 20.01 29.62 12.22
CA CYS A 30 20.16 29.02 10.91
C CYS A 30 21.07 27.79 10.95
N GLY A 31 20.69 26.78 10.21
CA GLY A 31 21.57 25.76 9.67
C GLY A 31 22.28 26.20 8.40
N SER A 32 23.06 25.29 7.80
CA SER A 32 23.89 25.65 6.63
C SER A 32 23.08 26.09 5.40
N ILE A 33 21.95 25.45 5.13
CA ILE A 33 21.11 25.81 3.96
C ILE A 33 20.36 27.13 4.20
N GLU A 34 19.83 27.30 5.40
CA GLU A 34 19.10 28.51 5.79
C GLU A 34 20.00 29.73 5.81
N LEU A 35 21.24 29.56 6.32
CA LEU A 35 22.24 30.62 6.26
C LEU A 35 22.60 30.97 4.82
N LEU A 36 22.85 29.99 3.95
CA LEU A 36 23.15 30.24 2.54
C LEU A 36 22.04 31.06 1.89
N SER A 37 20.77 30.61 2.07
CA SER A 37 19.60 31.29 1.51
C SER A 37 19.45 32.73 2.00
N GLU A 38 19.71 32.97 3.29
CA GLU A 38 19.69 34.33 3.86
C GLU A 38 20.77 35.24 3.26
N LEU A 39 21.97 34.70 3.10
CA LEU A 39 23.10 35.44 2.53
C LEU A 39 22.90 35.75 1.04
N GLU A 40 22.41 34.77 0.27
CA GLU A 40 22.06 34.96 -1.15
C GLU A 40 20.94 36.00 -1.33
N LEU A 41 19.89 35.93 -0.49
CA LEU A 41 18.80 36.91 -0.51
C LEU A 41 19.31 38.33 -0.30
N ARG A 42 20.21 38.51 0.67
CA ARG A 42 20.83 39.84 0.94
C ARG A 42 21.77 40.30 -0.14
N ALA A 43 22.47 39.37 -0.75
CA ALA A 43 23.33 39.64 -1.89
C ALA A 43 22.55 39.95 -3.17
N GLY A 44 21.23 39.77 -3.18
CA GLY A 44 20.39 39.87 -4.38
C GLY A 44 20.64 38.73 -5.39
N ILE A 45 21.21 37.63 -4.93
CA ILE A 45 21.48 36.42 -5.75
C ILE A 45 20.23 35.58 -5.76
N VAL A 46 19.64 35.40 -6.96
CA VAL A 46 18.55 34.46 -7.15
C VAL A 46 19.14 33.08 -7.38
N ALA A 47 19.21 32.29 -6.33
CA ALA A 47 19.57 30.89 -6.49
C ALA A 47 18.36 30.09 -7.01
N MET A 48 18.48 29.50 -8.17
CA MET A 48 17.56 28.44 -8.59
C MET A 48 17.94 27.16 -7.83
N GLU A 49 17.15 26.81 -6.84
CA GLU A 49 17.31 25.54 -6.14
C GLU A 49 16.88 24.41 -7.08
N GLN A 50 17.83 23.58 -7.46
CA GLN A 50 17.51 22.34 -8.19
C GLN A 50 17.21 21.24 -7.19
N SER A 51 16.09 20.60 -7.38
CA SER A 51 15.76 19.40 -6.59
C SER A 51 16.80 18.30 -6.81
N LYS A 52 16.95 17.40 -5.84
CA LYS A 52 17.87 16.24 -5.99
C LYS A 52 17.62 15.43 -7.26
N PRO A 53 16.36 15.16 -7.69
CA PRO A 53 16.09 14.49 -8.96
C PRO A 53 16.57 15.28 -10.19
N GLU A 54 16.37 16.59 -10.24
CA GLU A 54 16.84 17.43 -11.36
C GLU A 54 18.37 17.43 -11.45
N ARG A 55 19.04 17.49 -10.31
CA ARG A 55 20.50 17.36 -10.26
C ARG A 55 20.98 15.99 -10.73
N LEU A 56 20.24 14.91 -10.38
CA LEU A 56 20.54 13.57 -10.84
C LEU A 56 20.47 13.47 -12.36
N VAL A 57 19.48 14.11 -13.00
CA VAL A 57 19.37 14.16 -14.46
C VAL A 57 20.60 14.82 -15.08
N ALA A 58 20.95 16.03 -14.58
CA ALA A 58 22.12 16.76 -15.09
C ALA A 58 23.44 15.98 -14.91
N PHE A 59 23.56 15.27 -13.77
CA PHE A 59 24.71 14.44 -13.48
C PHE A 59 24.76 13.19 -14.38
N HIS A 60 23.63 12.53 -14.60
CA HIS A 60 23.48 11.40 -15.49
C HIS A 60 23.86 11.76 -16.95
N GLU A 61 23.36 12.89 -17.46
CA GLU A 61 23.72 13.37 -18.80
C GLU A 61 25.23 13.61 -18.95
N SER A 62 25.87 14.19 -17.95
CA SER A 62 27.30 14.40 -17.96
C SER A 62 28.08 13.09 -17.85
N LEU A 63 27.63 12.16 -17.00
CA LEU A 63 28.25 10.85 -16.84
C LEU A 63 28.17 10.04 -18.12
N SER A 64 27.01 9.96 -18.75
CA SER A 64 26.79 9.25 -20.02
C SER A 64 27.75 9.71 -21.13
N LYS A 65 28.11 11.00 -21.14
CA LYS A 65 29.06 11.58 -22.13
C LYS A 65 30.52 11.36 -21.78
N ASN A 66 30.85 11.03 -20.53
CA ASN A 66 32.21 11.05 -20.02
C ASN A 66 32.66 9.77 -19.37
N VAL A 67 31.82 8.74 -19.30
CA VAL A 67 32.11 7.47 -18.60
C VAL A 67 33.08 6.56 -19.33
N ASP A 68 33.10 6.62 -20.67
CA ASP A 68 33.90 5.75 -21.49
C ASP A 68 35.39 5.83 -21.13
N GLY A 69 36.03 4.68 -20.97
CA GLY A 69 37.43 4.54 -20.57
C GLY A 69 37.70 4.90 -19.09
N THR A 70 36.69 5.12 -18.29
CA THR A 70 36.81 5.31 -16.82
C THR A 70 36.61 4.01 -16.07
N ILE A 71 37.02 3.99 -14.80
CA ILE A 71 36.80 2.83 -13.89
C ILE A 71 35.32 2.59 -13.60
N PHE A 72 34.42 3.50 -13.96
CA PHE A 72 32.97 3.42 -13.73
C PHE A 72 32.19 2.84 -14.90
N GLU A 73 32.83 2.65 -16.07
CA GLU A 73 32.17 2.28 -17.33
C GLU A 73 31.31 1.01 -17.22
N GLU A 74 31.87 -0.06 -16.67
CA GLU A 74 31.18 -1.36 -16.58
C GLU A 74 30.01 -1.31 -15.56
N SER A 75 30.21 -0.61 -14.43
CA SER A 75 29.14 -0.41 -13.45
C SER A 75 28.01 0.42 -14.02
N PHE A 76 28.33 1.47 -14.80
CA PHE A 76 27.35 2.33 -15.42
C PHE A 76 26.52 1.59 -16.46
N LYS A 77 27.12 0.74 -17.29
CA LYS A 77 26.40 -0.11 -18.24
C LYS A 77 25.39 -1.05 -17.56
N THR A 78 25.65 -1.43 -16.30
CA THR A 78 24.78 -2.32 -15.54
C THR A 78 23.61 -1.59 -14.86
N ASP A 79 23.85 -0.41 -14.27
CA ASP A 79 22.84 0.42 -13.59
C ASP A 79 23.19 1.90 -13.75
N GLU A 80 22.76 2.48 -14.85
CA GLU A 80 23.07 3.85 -15.24
C GLU A 80 22.60 4.88 -14.19
N VAL A 81 21.38 4.73 -13.69
CA VAL A 81 20.79 5.68 -12.77
C VAL A 81 21.30 5.49 -11.34
N GLY A 82 21.48 4.25 -10.91
CA GLY A 82 22.03 3.94 -9.59
C GLY A 82 23.45 4.42 -9.43
N VAL A 83 24.30 4.15 -10.44
CA VAL A 83 25.70 4.61 -10.47
C VAL A 83 25.77 6.14 -10.54
N SER A 84 24.96 6.78 -11.39
CA SER A 84 24.87 8.25 -11.46
C SER A 84 24.59 8.86 -10.09
N ARG A 85 23.64 8.29 -9.36
CA ARG A 85 23.27 8.76 -8.03
C ARG A 85 24.39 8.55 -7.01
N GLN A 86 25.01 7.37 -7.03
CA GLN A 86 26.12 7.06 -6.12
C GLN A 86 27.29 8.03 -6.31
N LEU A 87 27.71 8.22 -7.56
CA LEU A 87 28.80 9.12 -7.90
C LEU A 87 28.46 10.59 -7.63
N MET A 88 27.18 10.99 -7.86
CA MET A 88 26.71 12.32 -7.47
C MET A 88 26.84 12.52 -5.94
N GLY A 89 26.48 11.54 -5.12
CA GLY A 89 26.63 11.62 -3.67
C GLY A 89 28.09 11.71 -3.23
N TRP A 90 29.00 10.97 -3.88
CA TRP A 90 30.44 11.07 -3.61
C TRP A 90 31.00 12.46 -3.95
N THR A 91 30.61 12.98 -5.11
CA THR A 91 31.02 14.34 -5.52
C THR A 91 30.47 15.43 -4.62
N ASP A 92 29.22 15.29 -4.16
CA ASP A 92 28.62 16.23 -3.20
C ASP A 92 29.45 16.32 -1.89
N SER A 93 29.86 15.16 -1.38
CA SER A 93 30.72 15.09 -0.18
C SER A 93 32.08 15.74 -0.41
N LEU A 94 32.70 15.47 -1.57
CA LEU A 94 33.99 16.06 -1.91
C LEU A 94 33.91 17.58 -2.10
N LEU A 95 32.85 18.07 -2.79
CA LEU A 95 32.64 19.50 -2.98
C LEU A 95 32.48 20.24 -1.64
N MET A 96 31.75 19.64 -0.67
CA MET A 96 31.63 20.21 0.67
C MET A 96 32.95 20.21 1.44
N ALA A 97 33.83 19.25 1.20
CA ALA A 97 35.19 19.23 1.76
C ALA A 97 36.12 20.24 1.10
N GLY A 98 35.68 20.96 0.06
CA GLY A 98 36.50 21.98 -0.64
C GLY A 98 37.21 21.44 -1.89
N TRP A 99 36.98 20.20 -2.27
CA TRP A 99 37.45 19.68 -3.57
C TRP A 99 36.72 20.38 -4.71
N THR A 100 37.44 20.61 -5.81
CA THR A 100 36.88 21.15 -7.04
C THR A 100 37.31 20.28 -8.23
N PRO A 101 36.56 20.33 -9.36
CA PRO A 101 36.93 19.57 -10.57
C PRO A 101 38.33 19.94 -11.11
N ASP A 102 38.87 21.08 -10.74
CA ASP A 102 40.21 21.53 -11.17
C ASP A 102 41.33 21.08 -10.23
N THR A 103 40.98 20.44 -9.10
CA THR A 103 41.95 19.91 -8.15
C THR A 103 42.78 18.79 -8.77
N LYS A 104 44.10 19.00 -8.86
CA LYS A 104 45.03 18.04 -9.45
C LYS A 104 45.44 16.99 -8.43
N VAL A 105 44.93 15.76 -8.59
CA VAL A 105 45.23 14.60 -7.74
C VAL A 105 45.48 13.37 -8.63
N GLU A 106 46.47 12.58 -8.29
CA GLU A 106 46.88 11.38 -9.05
C GLU A 106 46.08 10.12 -8.69
N SER A 107 44.75 10.23 -8.69
CA SER A 107 43.83 9.10 -8.52
C SER A 107 42.93 8.99 -9.76
N ASP A 108 42.81 7.78 -10.32
CA ASP A 108 41.95 7.53 -11.49
C ASP A 108 40.46 7.81 -11.16
N LYS A 109 40.04 7.47 -9.94
CA LYS A 109 38.70 7.75 -9.43
C LYS A 109 38.43 9.27 -9.40
N LEU A 110 39.31 10.04 -8.78
CA LEU A 110 39.14 11.48 -8.66
C LEU A 110 39.30 12.20 -9.99
N LYS A 111 40.14 11.72 -10.90
CA LYS A 111 40.25 12.23 -12.29
C LYS A 111 38.97 11.98 -13.07
N ALA A 112 38.39 10.78 -12.97
CA ALA A 112 37.11 10.46 -13.60
C ALA A 112 35.97 11.33 -13.06
N LEU A 113 35.84 11.47 -11.73
CA LEU A 113 34.86 12.36 -11.12
C LEU A 113 35.06 13.82 -11.54
N SER A 114 36.30 14.33 -11.63
CA SER A 114 36.59 15.67 -12.15
C SER A 114 36.07 15.90 -13.56
N LYS A 115 36.29 14.94 -14.47
CA LYS A 115 35.82 14.99 -15.86
C LYS A 115 34.29 15.04 -15.93
N ILE A 116 33.61 14.23 -15.12
CA ILE A 116 32.16 14.16 -15.07
C ILE A 116 31.57 15.47 -14.52
N VAL A 117 32.04 15.95 -13.38
CA VAL A 117 31.50 17.15 -12.72
C VAL A 117 31.68 18.41 -13.57
N LYS A 118 32.76 18.52 -14.33
CA LYS A 118 32.95 19.64 -15.28
C LYS A 118 31.87 19.75 -16.35
N GLY A 119 31.23 18.65 -16.71
CA GLY A 119 30.13 18.62 -17.68
C GLY A 119 28.73 18.87 -17.08
N VAL A 120 28.60 18.89 -15.76
CA VAL A 120 27.29 19.04 -15.12
C VAL A 120 26.76 20.45 -15.23
N ILE A 121 25.56 20.59 -15.76
CA ILE A 121 24.81 21.85 -15.80
C ILE A 121 23.96 21.94 -14.52
N GLY A 122 24.27 22.88 -13.66
CA GLY A 122 23.60 23.06 -12.37
C GLY A 122 24.59 23.09 -11.19
N LYS A 123 24.22 23.77 -10.14
CA LYS A 123 25.12 24.00 -9.01
C LYS A 123 24.70 23.19 -7.79
N HIS A 124 25.68 22.50 -7.23
CA HIS A 124 25.57 21.94 -5.89
C HIS A 124 25.61 23.06 -4.83
N VAL A 125 25.04 22.80 -3.64
CA VAL A 125 25.07 23.72 -2.49
C VAL A 125 26.50 24.22 -2.20
N ALA A 126 27.51 23.35 -2.29
CA ALA A 126 28.90 23.72 -2.11
C ALA A 126 29.37 24.77 -3.14
N GLN A 127 28.97 24.64 -4.39
CA GLN A 127 29.31 25.62 -5.44
C GLN A 127 28.61 26.95 -5.22
N ARG A 128 27.37 26.95 -4.70
CA ARG A 128 26.67 28.17 -4.28
C ARG A 128 27.43 28.86 -3.16
N TRP A 129 27.95 28.12 -2.18
CA TRP A 129 28.84 28.66 -1.12
C TRP A 129 30.11 29.25 -1.70
N GLN A 130 30.76 28.61 -2.68
CA GLN A 130 31.96 29.11 -3.33
C GLN A 130 31.70 30.40 -4.10
N ASP A 131 30.59 30.45 -4.85
CA ASP A 131 30.17 31.66 -5.58
C ASP A 131 29.88 32.80 -4.63
N LEU A 132 29.17 32.53 -3.54
CA LEU A 132 28.90 33.53 -2.51
C LEU A 132 30.18 34.03 -1.86
N ALA A 133 31.14 33.16 -1.53
CA ALA A 133 32.45 33.57 -0.98
C ALA A 133 33.22 34.43 -2.00
N ALA A 134 33.17 34.13 -3.28
CA ALA A 134 33.78 34.93 -4.33
C ALA A 134 33.09 36.31 -4.47
N TYR A 135 31.75 36.36 -4.43
CA TYR A 135 30.98 37.59 -4.44
C TYR A 135 31.32 38.51 -3.28
N LEU A 136 31.37 37.95 -2.05
CA LEU A 136 31.68 38.73 -0.83
C LEU A 136 33.10 39.33 -0.78
N LYS A 137 34.03 38.83 -1.60
CA LYS A 137 35.35 39.46 -1.75
C LYS A 137 35.27 40.91 -2.28
N ASN A 138 34.30 41.17 -3.11
CA ASN A 138 34.17 42.45 -3.82
C ASN A 138 32.94 43.27 -3.42
N HIS A 139 32.03 42.71 -2.65
CA HIS A 139 30.78 43.35 -2.28
C HIS A 139 30.51 43.23 -0.78
N THR A 140 30.06 44.34 -0.21
CA THR A 140 29.69 44.45 1.21
C THR A 140 28.17 44.37 1.33
N ILE A 141 27.64 43.39 2.06
CA ILE A 141 26.21 43.16 2.28
C ILE A 141 25.79 43.28 3.74
N PHE A 142 26.77 43.41 4.66
CA PHE A 142 26.57 43.59 6.10
C PHE A 142 27.26 44.82 6.63
N GLN A 143 26.81 45.26 7.81
CA GLN A 143 27.42 46.40 8.54
C GLN A 143 28.22 45.86 9.72
N LYS A 144 29.14 46.65 10.23
CA LYS A 144 29.99 46.24 11.37
C LYS A 144 29.22 45.91 12.64
N ASP A 145 27.99 46.42 12.77
CA ASP A 145 27.12 46.15 13.92
C ASP A 145 26.29 44.84 13.73
N ASP A 146 26.38 44.23 12.59
CA ASP A 146 25.80 42.89 12.39
C ASP A 146 26.70 41.82 13.02
N VAL A 147 26.09 40.89 13.74
CA VAL A 147 26.80 39.86 14.53
C VAL A 147 26.44 38.47 13.99
N PHE A 148 27.48 37.67 13.79
CA PHE A 148 27.37 36.24 13.52
C PHE A 148 27.89 35.46 14.73
N GLU A 149 27.01 34.73 15.42
CA GLU A 149 27.40 33.80 16.49
C GLU A 149 27.56 32.43 15.85
N VAL A 150 28.79 31.92 15.81
CA VAL A 150 29.13 30.65 15.15
C VAL A 150 29.41 29.60 16.21
N HIS A 151 28.58 28.57 16.24
CA HIS A 151 28.74 27.43 17.13
C HIS A 151 29.38 26.25 16.40
N THR A 152 30.00 25.32 17.13
CA THR A 152 30.54 24.05 16.60
C THR A 152 31.43 24.20 15.36
N LYS A 153 32.42 25.10 15.49
CA LYS A 153 33.35 25.49 14.40
C LYS A 153 34.08 24.30 13.74
N GLU A 154 34.38 23.28 14.50
CA GLU A 154 35.12 22.12 14.05
C GLU A 154 34.37 21.35 12.96
N LEU A 155 33.04 21.30 13.00
CA LEU A 155 32.18 20.61 12.05
C LEU A 155 31.81 21.41 10.82
N ILE A 156 32.16 22.71 10.82
CA ILE A 156 31.79 23.53 9.66
C ILE A 156 32.61 23.07 8.43
N PRO A 157 31.95 22.69 7.33
CA PRO A 157 32.63 22.33 6.10
C PRO A 157 33.58 23.42 5.60
N SER A 158 34.69 23.02 4.97
CA SER A 158 35.72 23.94 4.50
C SER A 158 35.20 25.04 3.57
N VAL A 159 34.24 24.70 2.72
CA VAL A 159 33.59 25.63 1.78
C VAL A 159 32.83 26.75 2.54
N ILE A 160 32.19 26.44 3.64
CA ILE A 160 31.44 27.40 4.48
C ILE A 160 32.43 28.26 5.28
N LYS A 161 33.50 27.67 5.84
CA LYS A 161 34.55 28.40 6.55
C LYS A 161 35.11 29.55 5.70
N SER A 162 35.39 29.29 4.42
CA SER A 162 35.81 30.29 3.46
C SER A 162 34.85 31.49 3.32
N THR A 163 33.53 31.21 3.36
CA THR A 163 32.50 32.27 3.34
C THR A 163 32.48 33.06 4.65
N LEU A 164 32.57 32.38 5.81
CA LEU A 164 32.63 33.04 7.13
C LEU A 164 33.84 33.95 7.26
N GLU A 165 35.00 33.57 6.71
CA GLU A 165 36.19 34.41 6.65
C GLU A 165 35.97 35.69 5.85
N GLN A 166 35.19 35.67 4.76
CA GLN A 166 34.83 36.88 4.03
C GLN A 166 33.84 37.75 4.83
N LEU A 167 32.87 37.13 5.50
CA LEU A 167 31.92 37.81 6.37
C LEU A 167 32.63 38.53 7.54
N ALA A 168 33.67 37.92 8.13
CA ALA A 168 34.45 38.49 9.22
C ALA A 168 35.14 39.80 8.84
N LYS A 169 35.31 40.10 7.55
CA LYS A 169 35.82 41.40 7.08
C LYS A 169 34.76 42.51 7.06
N GLN A 170 33.48 42.13 7.07
CA GLN A 170 32.35 43.06 6.93
C GLN A 170 31.54 43.19 8.22
N ALA A 171 31.41 42.10 8.98
CA ALA A 171 30.58 42.01 10.16
C ALA A 171 31.38 41.45 11.35
N THR A 172 30.79 41.45 12.53
CA THR A 172 31.40 40.83 13.70
C THR A 172 31.08 39.34 13.73
N VAL A 173 32.07 38.47 13.49
CA VAL A 173 31.93 37.02 13.60
C VAL A 173 32.50 36.56 14.92
N LYS A 174 31.69 36.02 15.82
CA LYS A 174 32.05 35.51 17.14
C LYS A 174 31.94 34.00 17.17
N GLU A 175 32.97 33.32 17.58
CA GLU A 175 32.92 31.92 17.92
C GLU A 175 32.35 31.79 19.35
N VAL A 176 31.35 30.93 19.50
CA VAL A 176 30.71 30.67 20.79
C VAL A 176 31.08 29.28 21.22
N GLU A 177 31.75 29.18 22.36
CA GLU A 177 32.04 27.93 23.07
C GLU A 177 31.14 27.83 24.29
N ASN A 178 30.68 26.63 24.60
CA ASN A 178 29.88 26.37 25.80
C ASN A 178 30.80 26.27 27.01
N GLU A 179 30.84 27.32 27.80
CA GLU A 179 31.65 27.38 29.03
C GLU A 179 31.04 26.66 30.24
N GLY A 180 29.80 26.12 30.10
CA GLY A 180 29.08 25.39 31.13
C GLY A 180 29.79 24.11 31.57
N GLN A 181 29.39 23.58 32.73
CA GLN A 181 29.82 22.29 33.22
C GLN A 181 28.77 21.21 32.83
N MET A 182 29.23 19.98 32.77
CA MET A 182 28.30 18.85 32.58
C MET A 182 27.25 18.84 33.69
N PRO A 183 25.95 18.54 33.37
CA PRO A 183 24.90 18.51 34.35
C PRO A 183 25.19 17.44 35.42
N THR A 184 25.31 17.84 36.68
CA THR A 184 25.45 16.91 37.80
C THR A 184 24.11 16.50 38.38
N ASP A 185 23.05 17.30 38.16
CA ASP A 185 21.68 16.98 38.52
C ASP A 185 21.00 16.32 37.34
N PHE A 186 20.96 14.98 37.36
CA PHE A 186 20.24 14.22 36.38
C PHE A 186 19.42 13.09 37.01
N LYS A 187 18.33 12.70 36.33
CA LYS A 187 17.45 11.58 36.72
C LYS A 187 17.12 10.75 35.52
N VAL A 188 17.12 9.43 35.69
CA VAL A 188 16.77 8.48 34.62
C VAL A 188 15.43 7.82 34.96
N TYR A 189 14.42 8.11 34.17
CA TYR A 189 13.12 7.44 34.29
C TYR A 189 13.08 6.27 33.32
N GLN A 190 13.05 5.07 33.86
CA GLN A 190 13.04 3.83 33.07
C GLN A 190 11.66 3.21 33.03
N PHE A 191 11.17 2.92 31.85
CA PHE A 191 9.88 2.31 31.57
C PHE A 191 10.07 0.96 30.88
N LYS A 192 9.04 0.13 30.92
CA LYS A 192 9.04 -1.15 30.24
C LYS A 192 8.92 -0.98 28.73
N ASN A 193 8.09 -0.04 28.28
CA ASN A 193 7.84 0.20 26.85
C ASN A 193 7.62 1.68 26.56
N ARG A 194 7.73 2.03 25.26
CA ARG A 194 7.56 3.39 24.75
C ARG A 194 6.19 3.99 25.09
N THR A 195 5.14 3.21 25.00
CA THR A 195 3.77 3.68 25.27
C THR A 195 3.62 4.15 26.73
N GLU A 196 4.21 3.43 27.67
CA GLU A 196 4.22 3.84 29.10
C GLU A 196 4.99 5.13 29.30
N ALA A 197 6.15 5.26 28.65
CA ALA A 197 6.97 6.48 28.74
C ALA A 197 6.22 7.71 28.19
N TYR A 198 5.59 7.58 27.03
CA TYR A 198 4.83 8.68 26.41
C TYR A 198 3.59 9.04 27.23
N ARG A 199 2.88 8.05 27.78
CA ARG A 199 1.73 8.29 28.65
C ARG A 199 2.14 9.02 29.93
N TRP A 200 3.27 8.62 30.55
CA TRP A 200 3.83 9.33 31.69
C TRP A 200 4.19 10.77 31.33
N TYR A 201 4.87 11.00 30.22
CA TYR A 201 5.24 12.33 29.76
C TYR A 201 4.00 13.21 29.53
N LEU A 202 2.99 12.71 28.81
CA LEU A 202 1.76 13.46 28.51
C LEU A 202 0.88 13.71 29.74
N SER A 203 1.04 12.92 30.81
CA SER A 203 0.36 13.19 32.08
C SER A 203 0.94 14.40 32.84
N GLN A 204 2.06 14.95 32.36
CA GLN A 204 2.75 16.10 32.95
C GLN A 204 3.00 15.96 34.47
N PRO A 205 3.71 14.92 34.91
CA PRO A 205 4.02 14.77 36.31
C PRO A 205 4.92 15.91 36.77
N ASP A 206 4.93 16.18 38.12
CA ASP A 206 5.72 17.26 38.74
C ASP A 206 7.21 17.23 38.33
N ALA A 207 7.71 16.03 38.00
CA ALA A 207 9.10 15.87 37.53
C ALA A 207 9.41 16.65 36.25
N ILE A 208 8.44 16.83 35.34
CA ILE A 208 8.64 17.48 34.04
C ILE A 208 7.78 18.75 33.85
N LYS A 209 7.11 19.20 34.88
CA LYS A 209 6.15 20.33 34.78
C LYS A 209 6.79 21.64 34.32
N ASP A 210 8.05 21.86 34.69
CA ASP A 210 8.80 23.11 34.40
C ASP A 210 9.97 22.83 33.43
N VAL A 211 9.81 21.90 32.50
CA VAL A 211 10.81 21.61 31.48
C VAL A 211 10.84 22.74 30.45
N ASP A 212 12.00 23.33 30.18
CA ASP A 212 12.15 24.38 29.17
C ASP A 212 12.01 23.79 27.75
N VAL A 213 12.63 22.61 27.53
CA VAL A 213 12.63 21.95 26.22
C VAL A 213 12.66 20.43 26.34
N THR A 214 11.98 19.76 25.46
CA THR A 214 12.00 18.29 25.31
C THR A 214 12.80 17.90 24.08
N ILE A 215 13.66 16.89 24.19
CA ILE A 215 14.34 16.26 23.07
C ILE A 215 13.51 15.03 22.67
N SER A 216 13.07 14.98 21.44
CA SER A 216 12.34 13.82 20.89
C SER A 216 12.47 13.77 19.37
N SER A 217 12.99 12.67 18.84
CA SER A 217 13.21 12.49 17.40
C SER A 217 12.03 11.86 16.67
N ASP A 218 11.16 11.12 17.39
CA ASP A 218 10.00 10.43 16.83
C ASP A 218 8.72 10.85 17.53
N ASN A 219 8.03 11.82 16.90
CA ASN A 219 6.86 12.45 17.49
C ASN A 219 5.52 11.94 16.94
N CYS A 220 5.49 10.99 15.98
CA CYS A 220 4.23 10.53 15.41
C CYS A 220 3.36 9.82 16.46
N ILE A 221 3.90 8.80 17.12
CA ILE A 221 3.17 8.07 18.16
C ILE A 221 2.89 8.97 19.38
N LEU A 222 3.81 9.88 19.70
CA LEU A 222 3.59 10.87 20.75
C LEU A 222 2.36 11.73 20.45
N ASN A 223 2.21 12.20 19.21
CA ASN A 223 1.09 13.00 18.76
C ASN A 223 -0.24 12.21 18.75
N ASP A 224 -0.23 10.95 18.31
CA ASP A 224 -1.43 10.09 18.36
C ASP A 224 -1.94 9.93 19.79
N MET A 225 -1.02 9.74 20.71
CA MET A 225 -1.35 9.66 22.13
C MET A 225 -1.77 11.01 22.70
N ALA A 226 -1.12 12.10 22.32
CA ALA A 226 -1.49 13.45 22.74
C ALA A 226 -2.93 13.78 22.32
N ILE A 227 -3.30 13.49 21.06
CA ILE A 227 -4.68 13.65 20.56
C ILE A 227 -5.66 12.85 21.42
N SER A 228 -5.37 11.57 21.68
CA SER A 228 -6.25 10.71 22.46
C SER A 228 -6.43 11.18 23.91
N MET A 229 -5.47 11.91 24.44
CA MET A 229 -5.47 12.49 25.80
C MET A 229 -5.90 13.96 25.82
N GLY A 230 -6.33 14.55 24.68
CA GLY A 230 -6.71 15.96 24.58
C GLY A 230 -5.56 16.93 24.84
N LYS A 231 -4.31 16.55 24.50
CA LYS A 231 -3.10 17.37 24.64
C LYS A 231 -2.69 17.95 23.28
N PRO A 232 -1.99 19.11 23.27
CA PRO A 232 -1.52 19.71 22.02
C PRO A 232 -0.46 18.82 21.35
N THR A 233 -0.48 18.81 20.01
CA THR A 233 0.53 18.10 19.20
C THR A 233 1.78 18.95 18.98
N VAL A 234 2.89 18.26 18.77
CA VAL A 234 4.19 18.85 18.43
C VAL A 234 4.52 18.61 16.95
N ASN A 235 5.55 19.29 16.44
CA ASN A 235 6.01 19.03 15.07
C ASN A 235 6.42 17.56 14.90
N SER A 236 5.90 16.90 13.88
CA SER A 236 6.28 15.53 13.53
C SER A 236 6.43 15.35 12.03
N LYS A 237 7.32 14.43 11.66
CA LYS A 237 7.46 13.94 10.29
C LYS A 237 6.84 12.54 10.20
N SER A 238 6.20 12.23 9.09
CA SER A 238 5.63 10.90 8.84
C SER A 238 6.72 9.82 8.92
N GLN A 239 6.44 8.74 9.65
CA GLN A 239 7.29 7.55 9.67
C GLN A 239 7.16 6.76 8.36
N ASN A 240 6.05 6.93 7.64
CA ASN A 240 5.86 6.31 6.34
C ASN A 240 6.66 7.05 5.27
N SER A 241 7.84 6.53 4.98
CA SER A 241 8.70 7.05 3.92
C SER A 241 8.23 6.68 2.49
N ASN A 242 7.19 5.85 2.39
CA ASN A 242 6.60 5.40 1.12
C ASN A 242 5.08 5.65 1.11
N PRO A 243 4.61 6.91 1.14
CA PRO A 243 3.19 7.21 1.14
C PRO A 243 2.51 6.71 -0.13
N GLN A 244 1.23 6.36 0.00
CA GLN A 244 0.46 5.76 -1.08
C GLN A 244 0.47 6.60 -2.36
N LEU A 245 0.43 7.93 -2.24
CA LEU A 245 0.43 8.82 -3.40
C LEU A 245 1.69 8.66 -4.25
N LEU A 246 2.87 8.51 -3.63
CA LEU A 246 4.11 8.29 -4.37
C LEU A 246 4.16 6.94 -5.10
N GLN A 247 3.37 5.96 -4.65
CA GLN A 247 3.27 4.67 -5.33
C GLN A 247 2.66 4.79 -6.73
N LEU A 248 1.90 5.87 -7.02
CA LEU A 248 1.41 6.14 -8.38
C LEU A 248 2.53 6.15 -9.43
N PHE A 249 3.72 6.61 -9.06
CA PHE A 249 4.86 6.59 -9.97
C PHE A 249 5.30 5.16 -10.32
N LYS A 250 5.55 4.31 -9.31
CA LYS A 250 5.97 2.91 -9.52
C LYS A 250 4.87 2.08 -10.15
N LEU A 251 3.66 2.15 -9.60
CA LEU A 251 2.52 1.39 -10.09
C LEU A 251 2.19 1.80 -11.53
N GLY A 252 2.13 3.10 -11.82
CA GLY A 252 1.87 3.60 -13.17
C GLY A 252 2.87 3.09 -14.21
N MET A 253 4.17 3.12 -13.87
CA MET A 253 5.22 2.57 -14.76
C MET A 253 5.10 1.05 -14.92
N SER A 254 4.70 0.31 -13.88
CA SER A 254 4.52 -1.14 -13.95
C SER A 254 3.38 -1.57 -14.88
N LEU A 255 2.42 -0.67 -15.17
CA LEU A 255 1.31 -0.98 -16.09
C LEU A 255 1.74 -1.05 -17.56
N PHE A 256 2.92 -0.57 -17.91
CA PHE A 256 3.51 -0.77 -19.24
C PHE A 256 4.11 -2.17 -19.41
N ALA A 257 4.47 -2.86 -18.34
CA ALA A 257 5.07 -4.20 -18.39
C ALA A 257 4.10 -5.26 -18.92
N ARG A 258 4.62 -6.30 -19.57
CA ARG A 258 3.84 -7.44 -20.03
C ARG A 258 4.51 -8.76 -19.58
N PRO A 259 3.73 -9.74 -19.11
CA PRO A 259 2.28 -9.69 -18.93
C PRO A 259 1.86 -8.62 -17.91
N LEU A 260 0.66 -8.03 -18.09
CA LEU A 260 0.13 -7.03 -17.17
C LEU A 260 -0.08 -7.64 -15.79
N ASN A 261 0.52 -7.03 -14.78
CA ASN A 261 0.31 -7.45 -13.40
C ASN A 261 -1.00 -6.87 -12.86
N VAL A 262 -2.02 -7.70 -12.75
CA VAL A 262 -3.36 -7.29 -12.30
C VAL A 262 -3.39 -6.84 -10.84
N TYR A 263 -2.47 -7.31 -9.97
CA TYR A 263 -2.35 -6.81 -8.62
C TYR A 263 -1.80 -5.37 -8.59
N ASN A 264 -0.85 -5.06 -9.46
CA ASN A 264 -0.34 -3.70 -9.61
C ASN A 264 -1.43 -2.77 -10.15
N LEU A 265 -2.22 -3.26 -11.11
CA LEU A 265 -3.36 -2.50 -11.64
C LEU A 265 -4.40 -2.24 -10.55
N LEU A 266 -4.79 -3.27 -9.79
CA LEU A 266 -5.72 -3.13 -8.68
C LEU A 266 -5.18 -2.15 -7.63
N SER A 267 -3.91 -2.27 -7.27
CA SER A 267 -3.23 -1.36 -6.34
C SER A 267 -3.22 0.08 -6.85
N TYR A 268 -2.93 0.28 -8.14
CA TYR A 268 -2.96 1.60 -8.78
C TYR A 268 -4.35 2.26 -8.70
N LEU A 269 -5.39 1.48 -9.01
CA LEU A 269 -6.79 1.96 -8.96
C LEU A 269 -7.24 2.30 -7.54
N GLN A 270 -6.69 1.63 -6.53
CA GLN A 270 -7.04 1.83 -5.13
C GLN A 270 -6.24 2.94 -4.43
N VAL A 271 -5.25 3.55 -5.07
CA VAL A 271 -4.54 4.69 -4.48
C VAL A 271 -5.52 5.84 -4.22
N PRO A 272 -5.69 6.29 -2.96
CA PRO A 272 -6.64 7.35 -2.63
C PRO A 272 -6.34 8.66 -3.35
N GLY A 273 -7.34 9.21 -4.01
CA GLY A 273 -7.24 10.47 -4.74
C GLY A 273 -6.27 10.40 -5.92
N ASN A 274 -6.21 9.29 -6.64
CA ASN A 274 -5.49 9.15 -7.90
C ASN A 274 -6.13 9.99 -9.03
N PRO A 275 -5.46 10.15 -10.19
CA PRO A 275 -5.96 10.99 -11.28
C PRO A 275 -7.34 10.58 -11.84
N LEU A 276 -7.74 9.32 -11.71
CA LEU A 276 -9.03 8.83 -12.21
C LEU A 276 -10.21 9.26 -11.32
N GLY A 277 -9.95 9.58 -10.04
CA GLY A 277 -10.99 9.95 -9.08
C GLY A 277 -11.99 8.80 -8.85
N GLY A 278 -13.30 9.12 -8.85
CA GLY A 278 -14.36 8.13 -8.59
C GLY A 278 -14.42 6.97 -9.58
N LEU A 279 -13.92 7.14 -10.82
CA LEU A 279 -13.85 6.06 -11.81
C LEU A 279 -12.92 4.92 -11.34
N SER A 280 -11.84 5.24 -10.64
CA SER A 280 -10.87 4.23 -10.18
C SER A 280 -11.50 3.15 -9.30
N TYR A 281 -12.39 3.54 -8.38
CA TYR A 281 -13.06 2.59 -7.48
C TYR A 281 -14.02 1.67 -8.22
N LYS A 282 -14.75 2.20 -9.21
CA LYS A 282 -15.65 1.39 -10.04
C LYS A 282 -14.87 0.37 -10.87
N LEU A 283 -13.75 0.79 -11.47
CA LEU A 283 -12.87 -0.11 -12.22
C LEU A 283 -12.18 -1.14 -11.33
N ALA A 284 -11.79 -0.76 -10.11
CA ALA A 284 -11.23 -1.70 -9.14
C ALA A 284 -12.25 -2.76 -8.71
N ASP A 285 -13.52 -2.38 -8.52
CA ASP A 285 -14.59 -3.33 -8.19
C ASP A 285 -14.83 -4.33 -9.33
N VAL A 286 -14.88 -3.86 -10.57
CA VAL A 286 -14.99 -4.76 -11.74
C VAL A 286 -13.80 -5.71 -11.80
N LEU A 287 -12.58 -5.21 -11.65
CA LEU A 287 -11.38 -6.03 -11.70
C LEU A 287 -11.34 -7.09 -10.59
N ALA A 288 -11.77 -6.74 -9.39
CA ALA A 288 -11.82 -7.65 -8.25
C ALA A 288 -12.86 -8.77 -8.45
N ASN A 289 -14.02 -8.44 -9.05
CA ASN A 289 -15.12 -9.38 -9.25
C ASN A 289 -14.92 -10.25 -10.49
N GLU A 290 -14.43 -9.68 -11.59
CA GLU A 290 -14.34 -10.35 -12.90
C GLU A 290 -12.95 -10.94 -13.17
N GLY A 291 -11.93 -10.55 -12.41
CA GLY A 291 -10.57 -11.10 -12.51
C GLY A 291 -9.76 -10.67 -13.74
N GLY A 292 -10.28 -9.74 -14.57
CA GLY A 292 -9.62 -9.26 -15.79
C GLY A 292 -10.27 -8.02 -16.37
N ILE A 293 -9.90 -7.71 -17.61
CA ILE A 293 -10.38 -6.53 -18.35
C ILE A 293 -11.33 -7.03 -19.46
N ASN A 294 -12.61 -6.91 -19.22
CA ASN A 294 -13.68 -7.41 -20.10
C ASN A 294 -14.64 -6.31 -20.56
N GLU A 295 -15.79 -6.70 -21.13
CA GLU A 295 -16.81 -5.77 -21.60
C GLU A 295 -17.37 -4.89 -20.47
N LYS A 296 -17.57 -5.44 -19.27
CA LYS A 296 -18.04 -4.66 -18.09
C LYS A 296 -17.09 -3.53 -17.69
N TRP A 297 -15.78 -3.73 -17.89
CA TRP A 297 -14.80 -2.68 -17.72
C TRP A 297 -15.07 -1.51 -18.68
N GLN A 298 -15.42 -1.83 -19.95
CA GLN A 298 -15.75 -0.81 -20.94
C GLN A 298 -17.08 -0.13 -20.63
N GLU A 299 -18.11 -0.89 -20.23
CA GLU A 299 -19.42 -0.36 -19.85
C GLU A 299 -19.29 0.66 -18.72
N VAL A 300 -18.52 0.35 -17.69
CA VAL A 300 -18.26 1.29 -16.59
C VAL A 300 -17.61 2.60 -17.08
N ILE A 301 -16.70 2.51 -18.05
CA ILE A 301 -16.08 3.71 -18.63
C ILE A 301 -17.10 4.51 -19.44
N ASP A 302 -17.94 3.85 -20.21
CA ASP A 302 -18.91 4.50 -21.10
C ASP A 302 -20.06 5.15 -20.33
N GLU A 303 -20.49 4.55 -19.22
CA GLU A 303 -21.54 5.08 -18.33
C GLU A 303 -21.04 6.11 -17.31
N TYR A 304 -19.72 6.27 -17.15
CA TYR A 304 -19.18 7.19 -16.14
C TYR A 304 -19.37 8.65 -16.57
N ASP A 305 -19.91 9.46 -15.66
CA ASP A 305 -19.99 10.90 -15.85
C ASP A 305 -18.61 11.56 -15.60
N PHE A 306 -17.99 12.02 -16.67
CA PHE A 306 -16.69 12.70 -16.65
C PHE A 306 -16.78 14.21 -16.37
N THR A 307 -17.96 14.74 -16.15
CA THR A 307 -18.18 16.16 -15.95
C THR A 307 -17.67 16.60 -14.58
N ASP A 308 -16.84 17.63 -14.53
CA ASP A 308 -16.38 18.22 -13.29
C ASP A 308 -17.44 19.18 -12.67
N GLU A 309 -17.20 19.66 -11.45
CA GLU A 309 -18.08 20.59 -10.73
C GLU A 309 -18.36 21.88 -11.50
N LYS A 310 -17.54 22.21 -12.51
CA LYS A 310 -17.69 23.38 -13.37
C LYS A 310 -18.37 23.08 -14.69
N GLY A 311 -18.82 21.84 -14.89
CA GLY A 311 -19.48 21.39 -16.12
C GLY A 311 -18.54 21.10 -17.28
N LYS A 312 -17.21 20.93 -17.03
CA LYS A 312 -16.24 20.60 -18.07
C LYS A 312 -16.04 19.10 -18.16
N ASP A 313 -16.12 18.55 -19.38
CA ASP A 313 -15.78 17.15 -19.64
C ASP A 313 -14.27 16.89 -19.44
N LYS A 314 -13.95 15.90 -18.64
CA LYS A 314 -12.59 15.45 -18.27
C LYS A 314 -12.25 14.07 -18.79
N ARG A 315 -13.03 13.53 -19.72
CA ARG A 315 -12.86 12.17 -20.24
C ARG A 315 -11.44 11.93 -20.77
N GLU A 316 -10.97 12.75 -21.70
CA GLU A 316 -9.63 12.62 -22.29
C GLU A 316 -8.52 12.76 -21.24
N GLU A 317 -8.67 13.72 -20.32
CA GLU A 317 -7.68 13.95 -19.25
C GLU A 317 -7.53 12.76 -18.33
N LYS A 318 -8.62 12.01 -18.05
CA LYS A 318 -8.60 10.83 -17.16
C LYS A 318 -8.19 9.56 -17.88
N LEU A 319 -8.72 9.31 -19.08
CA LEU A 319 -8.50 8.04 -19.77
C LEU A 319 -7.03 7.80 -20.16
N VAL A 320 -6.23 8.87 -20.36
CA VAL A 320 -4.80 8.74 -20.62
C VAL A 320 -4.06 7.89 -19.57
N PHE A 321 -4.55 7.86 -18.32
CA PHE A 321 -3.94 7.10 -17.24
C PHE A 321 -4.22 5.59 -17.28
N ILE A 322 -5.11 5.15 -18.14
CA ILE A 322 -5.42 3.72 -18.34
C ILE A 322 -5.27 3.26 -19.80
N GLU A 323 -4.94 4.17 -20.73
CA GLU A 323 -4.75 3.81 -22.15
C GLU A 323 -3.65 2.77 -22.36
N MET A 324 -2.55 2.81 -21.57
CA MET A 324 -1.48 1.84 -21.64
C MET A 324 -1.95 0.41 -21.37
N ILE A 325 -3.05 0.23 -20.61
CA ILE A 325 -3.61 -1.10 -20.30
C ILE A 325 -4.10 -1.78 -21.57
N ARG A 326 -4.65 -1.01 -22.50
CA ARG A 326 -5.25 -1.49 -23.76
C ARG A 326 -4.22 -1.76 -24.85
N LYS A 327 -3.01 -1.18 -24.73
CA LYS A 327 -1.96 -1.37 -25.73
C LYS A 327 -1.27 -2.73 -25.56
N ASN A 328 -1.10 -3.43 -26.67
CA ASN A 328 -0.43 -4.73 -26.66
C ASN A 328 1.09 -4.54 -26.80
N TYR A 329 1.75 -4.17 -25.71
CA TYR A 329 3.20 -4.11 -25.68
C TYR A 329 3.81 -5.52 -25.65
N GLN A 330 5.00 -5.66 -26.21
CA GLN A 330 5.88 -6.80 -25.92
C GLN A 330 6.82 -6.40 -24.77
N SER A 331 7.26 -7.36 -23.95
CA SER A 331 8.05 -7.10 -22.76
C SER A 331 9.31 -6.25 -23.00
N ASP A 332 9.91 -6.41 -24.19
CA ASP A 332 11.17 -5.74 -24.57
C ASP A 332 10.95 -4.58 -25.57
N ASN A 333 9.72 -4.14 -25.77
CA ASN A 333 9.37 -3.21 -26.84
C ASN A 333 8.25 -2.24 -26.42
N ILE A 334 8.46 -1.54 -25.30
CA ILE A 334 7.53 -0.50 -24.82
C ILE A 334 7.90 0.81 -25.49
N LEU A 335 6.91 1.48 -26.08
CA LEU A 335 7.11 2.74 -26.78
C LEU A 335 7.39 3.88 -25.78
N ILE A 336 8.57 4.49 -25.88
CA ILE A 336 9.01 5.55 -24.96
C ILE A 336 8.11 6.77 -25.00
N SER A 337 7.57 7.15 -26.17
CA SER A 337 6.65 8.28 -26.30
C SER A 337 5.37 8.11 -25.47
N ASP A 338 4.89 6.86 -25.28
CA ASP A 338 3.73 6.59 -24.45
C ASP A 338 4.04 6.80 -22.97
N ILE A 339 5.21 6.33 -22.53
CA ILE A 339 5.69 6.54 -21.16
C ILE A 339 5.87 8.05 -20.89
N ARG A 340 6.48 8.78 -21.81
CA ARG A 340 6.67 10.24 -21.70
C ARG A 340 5.33 10.96 -21.59
N THR A 341 4.38 10.62 -22.44
CA THR A 341 3.01 11.19 -22.39
C THR A 341 2.35 10.96 -21.03
N TYR A 342 2.43 9.74 -20.50
CA TYR A 342 1.91 9.44 -19.17
C TYR A 342 2.57 10.28 -18.07
N LEU A 343 3.91 10.38 -18.10
CA LEU A 343 4.68 11.13 -17.11
C LEU A 343 4.37 12.63 -17.15
N GLU A 344 4.23 13.21 -18.33
CA GLU A 344 3.83 14.61 -18.52
C GLU A 344 2.44 14.88 -17.94
N LYS A 345 1.48 14.00 -18.22
CA LYS A 345 0.11 14.14 -17.72
C LYS A 345 0.05 13.97 -16.20
N LEU A 346 0.81 13.03 -15.63
CA LEU A 346 0.86 12.83 -14.18
C LEU A 346 1.52 14.04 -13.48
N ALA A 347 2.62 14.56 -14.03
CA ALA A 347 3.26 15.75 -13.49
C ALA A 347 2.32 16.98 -13.55
N HIS A 348 1.65 17.18 -14.69
CA HIS A 348 0.67 18.25 -14.83
C HIS A 348 -0.51 18.12 -13.85
N TRP A 349 -1.01 16.89 -13.66
CA TRP A 349 -2.05 16.63 -12.67
C TRP A 349 -1.57 16.98 -11.25
N CYS A 350 -0.33 16.62 -10.87
CA CYS A 350 0.26 17.02 -9.61
C CYS A 350 0.26 18.56 -9.44
N ASP A 351 0.70 19.28 -10.46
CA ASP A 351 0.75 20.75 -10.43
C ASP A 351 -0.65 21.36 -10.25
N LEU A 352 -1.67 20.82 -10.91
CA LEU A 352 -3.06 21.29 -10.74
C LEU A 352 -3.60 21.03 -9.31
N GLN A 353 -3.25 19.88 -8.71
CA GLN A 353 -3.69 19.55 -7.34
C GLN A 353 -3.08 20.49 -6.29
N LEU A 354 -1.88 21.02 -6.52
CA LEU A 354 -1.23 21.97 -5.59
C LEU A 354 -2.04 23.26 -5.39
N PHE A 355 -2.85 23.68 -6.36
CA PHE A 355 -3.72 24.85 -6.27
C PHE A 355 -5.08 24.56 -5.63
N SER A 356 -5.36 23.32 -5.25
CA SER A 356 -6.61 22.95 -4.60
C SER A 356 -6.58 23.31 -3.12
N ASN A 357 -7.60 24.02 -2.64
CA ASN A 357 -7.74 24.36 -1.22
C ASN A 357 -8.09 23.15 -0.32
N SER A 358 -8.46 22.01 -0.90
CA SER A 358 -8.84 20.80 -0.19
C SER A 358 -7.64 19.88 0.14
N VAL A 359 -6.43 20.25 -0.26
CA VAL A 359 -5.22 19.44 -0.09
C VAL A 359 -4.44 19.98 1.11
N ASP A 360 -4.16 19.11 2.09
CA ASP A 360 -3.32 19.42 3.24
C ASP A 360 -1.84 19.59 2.88
N ASP A 361 -1.06 20.10 3.81
CA ASP A 361 0.34 20.40 3.58
C ASP A 361 1.20 19.15 3.32
N GLU A 362 0.93 18.03 4.00
CA GLU A 362 1.63 16.77 3.77
C GLU A 362 1.42 16.29 2.33
N ARG A 363 0.18 16.30 1.89
CA ARG A 363 -0.17 15.89 0.53
C ARG A 363 0.42 16.83 -0.52
N LYS A 364 0.51 18.14 -0.25
CA LYS A 364 1.21 19.10 -1.14
C LYS A 364 2.68 18.74 -1.31
N GLU A 365 3.38 18.45 -0.20
CA GLU A 365 4.77 17.98 -0.25
C GLU A 365 4.91 16.71 -1.09
N GLN A 366 4.01 15.74 -0.90
CA GLN A 366 4.00 14.49 -1.67
C GLN A 366 3.76 14.73 -3.17
N LEU A 367 2.85 15.65 -3.55
CA LEU A 367 2.58 16.01 -4.94
C LEU A 367 3.80 16.67 -5.62
N VAL A 368 4.52 17.55 -4.92
CA VAL A 368 5.76 18.16 -5.42
C VAL A 368 6.80 17.08 -5.73
N VAL A 369 6.98 16.13 -4.81
CA VAL A 369 7.93 15.02 -4.97
C VAL A 369 7.52 14.10 -6.11
N LEU A 370 6.26 13.71 -6.19
CA LEU A 370 5.73 12.88 -7.27
C LEU A 370 5.94 13.54 -8.65
N GLY A 371 5.59 14.83 -8.77
CA GLY A 371 5.83 15.60 -10.00
C GLY A 371 7.31 15.67 -10.37
N SER A 372 8.19 15.78 -9.37
CA SER A 372 9.64 15.77 -9.57
C SER A 372 10.15 14.42 -10.09
N PHE A 373 9.66 13.29 -9.56
CA PHE A 373 9.99 11.96 -10.09
C PHE A 373 9.55 11.78 -11.53
N CYS A 374 8.33 12.23 -11.88
CA CYS A 374 7.83 12.18 -13.26
C CYS A 374 8.70 12.99 -14.23
N ARG A 375 9.02 14.23 -13.88
CA ARG A 375 9.87 15.11 -14.71
C ARG A 375 11.28 14.55 -14.86
N SER A 376 11.84 13.96 -13.82
CA SER A 376 13.18 13.35 -13.85
C SER A 376 13.25 12.13 -14.76
N LEU A 377 12.29 11.20 -14.64
CA LEU A 377 12.24 10.05 -15.55
C LEU A 377 12.01 10.48 -16.98
N HIS A 378 11.10 11.42 -17.20
CA HIS A 378 10.84 12.01 -18.54
C HIS A 378 12.11 12.60 -19.16
N ALA A 379 12.95 13.27 -18.38
CA ALA A 379 14.19 13.90 -18.87
C ALA A 379 15.31 12.86 -19.14
N ILE A 380 15.37 11.78 -18.39
CA ILE A 380 16.36 10.70 -18.58
C ILE A 380 16.02 9.87 -19.83
N LEU A 381 14.75 9.57 -20.06
CA LEU A 381 14.31 8.78 -21.19
C LEU A 381 14.61 9.47 -22.53
N PRO A 382 15.08 8.75 -23.57
CA PRO A 382 15.21 9.28 -24.92
C PRO A 382 13.89 9.88 -25.43
N ASN A 383 13.98 10.71 -26.49
CA ASN A 383 12.79 11.36 -27.05
C ASN A 383 11.88 10.36 -27.78
N ASP A 384 12.45 9.31 -28.36
CA ASP A 384 11.76 8.27 -29.12
C ASP A 384 12.46 6.93 -28.96
N GLY A 385 11.88 5.88 -29.56
CA GLY A 385 12.41 4.52 -29.49
C GLY A 385 11.62 3.62 -28.57
N TYR A 386 12.26 2.53 -28.14
CA TYR A 386 11.67 1.49 -27.31
C TYR A 386 12.54 1.20 -26.11
N ILE A 387 11.92 0.74 -25.04
CA ILE A 387 12.59 0.34 -23.79
C ILE A 387 12.01 -0.99 -23.31
N SER A 388 12.83 -1.82 -22.68
CA SER A 388 12.35 -3.04 -22.03
C SER A 388 11.67 -2.76 -20.70
N SER A 389 10.81 -3.69 -20.25
CA SER A 389 10.16 -3.62 -18.92
C SER A 389 11.18 -3.63 -17.78
N GLU A 390 12.28 -4.37 -17.93
CA GLU A 390 13.33 -4.48 -16.93
C GLU A 390 14.15 -3.20 -16.82
N GLU A 391 14.54 -2.63 -17.96
CA GLU A 391 15.26 -1.36 -18.03
C GLU A 391 14.41 -0.21 -17.48
N LEU A 392 13.12 -0.13 -17.87
CA LEU A 392 12.19 0.85 -17.30
C LEU A 392 12.10 0.72 -15.78
N LYS A 393 12.00 -0.51 -15.27
CA LYS A 393 11.98 -0.76 -13.82
C LYS A 393 13.26 -0.27 -13.15
N THR A 394 14.42 -0.53 -13.76
CA THR A 394 15.72 -0.08 -13.25
C THR A 394 15.77 1.44 -13.15
N HIS A 395 15.31 2.17 -14.17
CA HIS A 395 15.23 3.63 -14.15
C HIS A 395 14.28 4.14 -13.06
N VAL A 396 13.10 3.53 -12.94
CA VAL A 396 12.10 3.87 -11.90
C VAL A 396 12.68 3.67 -10.51
N ASP A 397 13.29 2.51 -10.24
CA ASP A 397 13.93 2.23 -8.95
C ASP A 397 15.16 3.14 -8.72
N GLY A 398 15.78 3.58 -9.80
CA GLY A 398 16.84 4.57 -9.78
C GLY A 398 16.38 5.94 -9.28
N ILE A 399 15.21 6.42 -9.68
CA ILE A 399 14.69 7.75 -9.35
C ILE A 399 13.93 7.74 -8.02
N TYR A 400 13.09 6.72 -7.80
CA TYR A 400 12.26 6.63 -6.61
C TYR A 400 13.08 6.57 -5.33
N ARG A 401 12.75 7.41 -4.35
CA ARG A 401 13.36 7.42 -3.01
C ARG A 401 12.31 7.57 -1.94
N PRO A 402 12.40 6.77 -0.86
CA PRO A 402 11.65 7.02 0.36
C PRO A 402 11.96 8.40 0.92
N GLN A 403 10.95 9.13 1.36
CA GLN A 403 11.09 10.47 1.95
C GLN A 403 10.14 10.62 3.14
N SER A 404 10.53 11.45 4.10
CA SER A 404 9.68 11.81 5.23
C SER A 404 8.99 13.15 4.93
N PHE A 405 7.71 13.22 5.24
CA PHE A 405 6.85 14.39 5.01
C PHE A 405 6.38 14.99 6.33
N THR A 406 6.01 16.26 6.31
CA THR A 406 5.40 16.91 7.48
C THR A 406 4.05 16.24 7.77
N HIS A 407 3.95 15.60 8.95
CA HIS A 407 2.71 14.92 9.35
C HIS A 407 1.81 15.83 10.18
N MET A 408 2.37 16.45 11.23
CA MET A 408 1.66 17.41 12.06
C MET A 408 2.54 18.60 12.37
N LYS A 409 1.91 19.77 12.51
CA LYS A 409 2.54 20.99 13.01
C LYS A 409 2.26 21.16 14.49
N ALA A 410 3.16 21.83 15.20
CA ALA A 410 2.96 22.16 16.59
C ALA A 410 1.71 23.04 16.76
N GLN A 411 0.85 22.66 17.71
CA GLN A 411 -0.31 23.44 18.11
C GLN A 411 0.09 24.53 19.12
N LYS A 412 -0.81 25.50 19.30
CA LYS A 412 -0.65 26.48 20.36
C LYS A 412 -0.57 25.78 21.72
N ASP A 413 0.31 26.28 22.59
CA ASP A 413 0.57 25.74 23.93
C ASP A 413 1.23 24.33 23.94
N ALA A 414 1.75 23.88 22.78
CA ALA A 414 2.61 22.71 22.74
C ALA A 414 3.96 22.98 23.44
N PRO A 415 4.57 21.96 24.08
CA PRO A 415 5.91 22.10 24.61
C PRO A 415 6.92 22.35 23.49
N ASP A 416 8.00 23.07 23.80
CA ASP A 416 9.14 23.22 22.91
C ASP A 416 9.84 21.85 22.75
N VAL A 417 9.92 21.37 21.50
CA VAL A 417 10.52 20.07 21.17
C VAL A 417 11.58 20.24 20.11
N ILE A 418 12.77 19.73 20.38
CA ILE A 418 13.89 19.63 19.43
C ILE A 418 14.17 18.15 19.12
N ALA A 419 14.73 17.87 17.96
CA ALA A 419 14.99 16.50 17.54
C ALA A 419 16.28 15.91 18.16
N ASP A 420 17.27 16.75 18.45
CA ASP A 420 18.57 16.36 18.98
C ASP A 420 19.10 17.39 19.99
N ILE A 421 19.90 16.96 20.95
CA ILE A 421 20.50 17.81 21.97
C ILE A 421 21.39 18.91 21.37
N THR A 422 22.02 18.66 20.23
CA THR A 422 22.87 19.61 19.52
C THR A 422 22.12 20.84 18.99
N GLN A 423 20.76 20.82 19.02
CA GLN A 423 19.90 21.95 18.67
C GLN A 423 19.63 22.92 19.84
N LEU A 424 20.28 22.74 20.98
CA LEU A 424 20.28 23.74 22.06
C LEU A 424 21.19 24.89 21.71
N VAL A 425 20.60 26.06 21.45
CA VAL A 425 21.35 27.29 21.18
C VAL A 425 21.78 27.93 22.49
N ASP A 426 20.84 28.05 23.41
CA ASP A 426 21.05 28.72 24.70
C ASP A 426 20.96 27.74 25.86
N HIS A 427 21.39 28.20 27.05
CA HIS A 427 21.25 27.44 28.28
C HIS A 427 19.75 27.16 28.59
N ALA A 428 19.44 25.90 28.87
CA ALA A 428 18.15 25.44 29.38
C ALA A 428 18.32 24.98 30.84
N GLU A 429 17.51 25.54 31.74
CA GLU A 429 17.55 25.17 33.17
C GLU A 429 17.13 23.68 33.35
N LYS A 430 16.18 23.22 32.57
CA LYS A 430 15.65 21.85 32.69
C LYS A 430 15.27 21.27 31.34
N VAL A 431 15.89 20.13 31.00
CA VAL A 431 15.71 19.42 29.73
C VAL A 431 15.18 18.03 29.98
N CYS A 432 14.18 17.63 29.22
CA CYS A 432 13.66 16.26 29.18
C CYS A 432 14.07 15.58 27.89
N TRP A 433 14.91 14.54 27.96
CA TRP A 433 15.23 13.72 26.78
C TRP A 433 14.31 12.51 26.74
N LEU A 434 13.25 12.63 25.95
CA LEU A 434 12.21 11.60 25.76
C LEU A 434 12.69 10.59 24.69
N GLY A 435 13.06 9.40 25.13
CA GLY A 435 13.60 8.36 24.24
C GLY A 435 15.13 8.42 24.14
N CYS A 436 15.81 8.60 25.27
CA CYS A 436 17.25 8.44 25.33
C CYS A 436 17.62 6.94 25.28
N ILE A 437 17.45 6.36 24.10
CA ILE A 437 17.75 4.96 23.77
C ILE A 437 18.75 4.92 22.62
N GLY A 438 19.29 3.74 22.30
CA GLY A 438 20.22 3.57 21.19
C GLY A 438 19.75 4.28 19.93
N GLY A 439 20.55 5.20 19.43
CA GLY A 439 20.21 6.09 18.31
C GLY A 439 20.94 5.74 17.02
N SER A 440 20.57 6.41 15.93
CA SER A 440 21.27 6.28 14.65
C SER A 440 22.67 6.88 14.76
N ILE A 441 23.67 6.10 14.37
CA ILE A 441 25.04 6.58 14.25
C ILE A 441 25.15 7.44 12.97
N PRO A 442 25.76 8.63 13.01
CA PRO A 442 25.96 9.43 11.80
C PRO A 442 26.72 8.64 10.74
N VAL A 443 26.27 8.72 9.49
CA VAL A 443 26.94 8.01 8.39
C VAL A 443 28.19 8.77 7.99
N TYR A 444 29.34 8.08 8.01
CA TYR A 444 30.60 8.66 7.55
C TYR A 444 30.55 8.87 6.02
N PRO A 445 30.66 10.14 5.54
CA PRO A 445 30.37 10.46 4.14
C PRO A 445 31.50 10.15 3.15
N TYR A 446 32.66 9.67 3.59
CA TYR A 446 33.86 9.46 2.77
C TYR A 446 34.33 8.00 2.72
N ASP A 447 33.47 7.02 3.04
CA ASP A 447 33.81 5.60 3.00
C ASP A 447 34.28 5.10 1.60
N PHE A 448 33.97 5.85 0.54
CA PHE A 448 34.41 5.54 -0.83
C PHE A 448 35.87 5.91 -1.10
N LEU A 449 36.54 6.68 -0.25
CA LEU A 449 37.94 7.05 -0.38
C LEU A 449 38.83 6.04 0.38
N ASN A 450 39.94 5.64 -0.26
CA ASN A 450 40.98 4.92 0.44
C ASN A 450 41.99 5.85 1.11
N THR A 451 42.86 5.30 1.98
CA THR A 451 43.84 6.07 2.73
C THR A 451 44.78 6.88 1.82
N SER A 452 45.26 6.31 0.73
CA SER A 452 46.15 6.96 -0.23
C SER A 452 45.47 8.17 -0.89
N GLU A 453 44.18 8.06 -1.25
CA GLU A 453 43.40 9.17 -1.82
C GLU A 453 43.19 10.29 -0.81
N CYS A 454 42.90 9.95 0.46
CA CYS A 454 42.83 10.96 1.54
C CYS A 454 44.15 11.68 1.76
N ASP A 455 45.29 10.97 1.69
CA ASP A 455 46.63 11.56 1.80
C ASP A 455 46.93 12.47 0.60
N MET A 456 46.60 12.07 -0.63
CA MET A 456 46.75 12.90 -1.80
C MET A 456 45.91 14.17 -1.71
N LEU A 457 44.65 14.10 -1.26
CA LEU A 457 43.80 15.26 -1.04
C LEU A 457 44.40 16.21 0.01
N ARG A 458 44.99 15.66 1.06
CA ARG A 458 45.65 16.45 2.10
C ARG A 458 46.85 17.23 1.58
N THR A 459 47.64 16.70 0.63
CA THR A 459 48.76 17.37 0.01
C THR A 459 48.35 18.63 -0.79
N VAL A 460 47.12 18.68 -1.25
CA VAL A 460 46.54 19.81 -1.99
C VAL A 460 45.67 20.71 -1.10
N GLY A 461 45.73 20.54 0.25
CA GLY A 461 45.06 21.39 1.22
C GLY A 461 43.60 20.95 1.55
N ILE A 462 43.14 19.78 1.08
CA ILE A 462 41.81 19.25 1.38
C ILE A 462 41.92 18.19 2.47
N SER A 463 41.51 18.54 3.69
CA SER A 463 41.59 17.66 4.85
C SER A 463 40.27 16.88 4.99
N ILE A 464 40.34 15.57 4.75
CA ILE A 464 39.26 14.63 5.05
C ILE A 464 39.48 14.01 6.43
N PRO A 465 38.53 14.13 7.37
CA PRO A 465 38.65 13.49 8.68
C PRO A 465 38.67 11.98 8.56
N THR A 466 39.47 11.30 9.37
CA THR A 466 39.38 9.84 9.50
C THR A 466 38.02 9.44 10.09
N LYS A 467 37.61 8.21 9.88
CA LYS A 467 36.33 7.69 10.41
C LYS A 467 36.26 7.81 11.95
N SER A 468 37.36 7.51 12.64
CA SER A 468 37.45 7.69 14.08
C SER A 468 37.35 9.16 14.50
N ALA A 469 38.07 10.05 13.83
CA ALA A 469 38.01 11.48 14.13
C ALA A 469 36.58 12.05 13.90
N PHE A 470 35.90 11.60 12.87
CA PHE A 470 34.52 11.97 12.56
C PHE A 470 33.58 11.62 13.73
N TYR A 471 33.60 10.35 14.20
CA TYR A 471 32.75 9.94 15.32
C TYR A 471 33.13 10.58 16.64
N THR A 472 34.45 10.76 16.91
CA THR A 472 34.91 11.48 18.10
C THR A 472 34.37 12.90 18.13
N LEU A 473 34.37 13.57 16.98
CA LEU A 473 33.90 14.94 16.86
C LEU A 473 32.38 15.05 17.11
N HIS A 474 31.59 14.15 16.53
CA HIS A 474 30.15 14.09 16.81
C HIS A 474 29.83 13.79 18.28
N HIS A 475 30.59 12.91 18.90
CA HIS A 475 30.45 12.67 20.35
C HIS A 475 30.78 13.93 21.19
N GLN A 476 31.88 14.62 20.88
CA GLN A 476 32.26 15.87 21.54
C GLN A 476 31.17 16.93 21.44
N MET A 477 30.54 17.09 20.27
CA MET A 477 29.41 18.01 20.09
C MET A 477 28.24 17.72 21.02
N MET A 478 27.85 16.46 21.13
CA MET A 478 26.79 16.05 22.05
C MET A 478 27.17 16.43 23.50
N MET A 479 28.41 16.16 23.89
CA MET A 479 28.91 16.51 25.22
C MET A 479 28.98 18.03 25.45
N ASP A 480 29.37 18.80 24.44
CA ASP A 480 29.40 20.27 24.53
C ASP A 480 27.99 20.86 24.61
N ALA A 481 27.01 20.29 23.88
CA ALA A 481 25.61 20.68 23.98
C ALA A 481 25.05 20.41 25.39
N LEU A 482 25.41 19.28 26.00
CA LEU A 482 25.01 18.96 27.37
C LEU A 482 25.52 19.99 28.42
N ARG A 483 26.59 20.72 28.17
CA ARG A 483 27.07 21.81 29.06
C ARG A 483 26.10 23.00 29.13
N ASN A 484 25.17 23.09 28.18
CA ASN A 484 24.08 24.06 28.19
C ASN A 484 22.86 23.62 29.01
N VAL A 485 22.94 22.49 29.73
CA VAL A 485 21.82 21.92 30.48
C VAL A 485 22.08 22.03 31.97
N GLY A 486 21.14 22.65 32.72
CA GLY A 486 21.20 22.71 34.20
C GLY A 486 20.78 21.38 34.84
N GLN A 487 19.56 20.93 34.58
CA GLN A 487 19.03 19.66 35.05
C GLN A 487 18.62 18.77 33.85
N LEU A 488 19.05 17.51 33.84
CA LEU A 488 18.76 16.57 32.76
C LEU A 488 17.84 15.44 33.24
N ILE A 489 16.70 15.27 32.53
CA ILE A 489 15.80 14.16 32.75
C ILE A 489 15.89 13.24 31.54
N LEU A 490 16.41 12.04 31.74
CA LEU A 490 16.50 10.98 30.72
C LEU A 490 15.32 10.06 30.86
N VAL A 491 14.56 9.91 29.78
CA VAL A 491 13.42 8.94 29.70
C VAL A 491 13.80 7.82 28.76
N THR A 492 13.88 6.61 29.30
CA THR A 492 14.29 5.40 28.57
C THR A 492 13.23 4.34 28.66
N TRP A 493 13.25 3.39 27.72
CA TRP A 493 12.39 2.20 27.77
C TRP A 493 13.15 0.97 27.26
N GLU A 494 12.71 -0.19 27.74
CA GLU A 494 13.35 -1.47 27.43
C GLU A 494 12.88 -2.05 26.10
N PHE A 495 11.59 -1.86 25.75
CA PHE A 495 10.98 -2.43 24.55
C PHE A 495 10.25 -1.38 23.73
N ASP A 496 10.36 -1.54 22.40
CA ASP A 496 9.52 -0.87 21.41
C ASP A 496 8.79 -1.96 20.59
N GLY A 497 7.49 -2.12 20.84
CA GLY A 497 6.78 -3.31 20.41
C GLY A 497 7.39 -4.58 21.03
N ASN A 498 7.88 -5.48 20.19
CA ASN A 498 8.57 -6.71 20.62
C ASN A 498 10.10 -6.60 20.54
N ALA A 499 10.63 -5.48 20.06
CA ALA A 499 12.06 -5.26 19.93
C ALA A 499 12.66 -4.67 21.20
N ARG A 500 13.66 -5.35 21.76
CA ARG A 500 14.45 -4.81 22.86
C ARG A 500 15.31 -3.68 22.34
N GLN A 501 15.30 -2.55 23.06
CA GLN A 501 16.08 -1.37 22.71
C GLN A 501 17.47 -1.41 23.34
N GLU A 502 18.45 -0.91 22.61
CA GLU A 502 19.79 -0.70 23.13
C GLU A 502 19.84 0.60 23.95
N GLU A 503 20.76 0.65 24.91
CA GLU A 503 20.98 1.87 25.69
C GLU A 503 21.71 2.91 24.86
N HIS A 504 21.35 4.17 25.05
CA HIS A 504 22.04 5.28 24.41
C HIS A 504 23.51 5.35 24.90
N PRO A 505 24.51 5.69 24.07
CA PRO A 505 25.92 5.82 24.49
C PRO A 505 26.12 6.71 25.70
N LEU A 506 25.40 7.84 25.80
CA LEU A 506 25.42 8.71 26.96
C LEU A 506 25.02 7.97 28.24
N VAL A 507 23.99 7.14 28.22
CA VAL A 507 23.53 6.36 29.38
C VAL A 507 24.61 5.38 29.81
N ILE A 508 25.28 4.73 28.85
CA ILE A 508 26.38 3.81 29.11
C ILE A 508 27.57 4.54 29.77
N GLU A 509 27.89 5.72 29.25
CA GLU A 509 28.98 6.56 29.78
C GLU A 509 28.69 7.04 31.19
N LEU A 510 27.48 7.53 31.47
CA LEU A 510 27.04 7.93 32.82
C LEU A 510 27.06 6.76 33.79
N LYS A 511 26.61 5.57 33.37
CA LYS A 511 26.71 4.33 34.18
C LYS A 511 28.15 4.03 34.58
N HIS A 512 29.06 4.16 33.63
CA HIS A 512 30.49 3.93 33.91
C HIS A 512 31.07 4.98 34.86
N GLN A 513 30.72 6.25 34.68
CA GLN A 513 31.18 7.37 35.48
C GLN A 513 30.68 7.28 36.91
N TYR A 514 29.40 7.00 37.15
CA TYR A 514 28.78 6.95 38.47
C TYR A 514 28.88 5.57 39.18
N GLY A 515 29.19 4.51 38.44
CA GLY A 515 29.45 3.20 38.98
C GLY A 515 28.36 2.73 39.97
N LYS A 516 28.72 2.60 41.26
CA LYS A 516 27.80 2.14 42.33
C LYS A 516 26.69 3.16 42.66
N GLU A 517 26.90 4.43 42.39
CA GLU A 517 25.94 5.52 42.67
C GLU A 517 24.89 5.65 41.58
N TRP A 518 25.07 4.97 40.42
CA TRP A 518 24.10 4.97 39.32
C TRP A 518 22.68 4.70 39.76
N GLY A 519 22.47 3.70 40.65
CA GLY A 519 21.15 3.31 41.15
C GLY A 519 20.37 4.43 41.82
N SER A 520 21.06 5.44 42.39
CA SER A 520 20.42 6.59 43.05
C SER A 520 19.80 7.58 42.03
N HIS A 521 20.25 7.55 40.79
CA HIS A 521 19.75 8.39 39.71
C HIS A 521 18.63 7.73 38.93
N VAL A 522 18.42 6.40 39.08
CA VAL A 522 17.44 5.64 38.33
C VAL A 522 16.13 5.54 39.08
N ILE A 523 15.06 5.95 38.46
CA ILE A 523 13.69 5.84 38.96
C ILE A 523 12.96 4.90 38.03
N SER A 524 12.87 3.62 38.42
CA SER A 524 11.97 2.69 37.73
C SER A 524 10.52 3.05 38.09
N LYS A 525 9.72 3.41 37.13
CA LYS A 525 8.30 3.61 37.34
C LYS A 525 7.52 2.49 36.64
N GLU A 526 6.92 1.65 37.47
CA GLU A 526 5.69 0.98 37.05
C GLU A 526 4.60 2.07 37.05
N ILE A 527 4.00 2.32 35.89
CA ILE A 527 2.80 3.15 35.86
C ILE A 527 1.79 2.39 36.72
N PRO A 528 1.24 3.00 37.80
CA PRO A 528 0.12 2.41 38.49
C PRO A 528 -0.92 2.10 37.40
N ASN A 529 -1.40 0.86 37.40
CA ASN A 529 -2.43 0.41 36.45
C ASN A 529 -3.37 1.58 36.26
N LEU A 530 -3.50 2.07 35.05
CA LEU A 530 -4.57 3.01 34.74
C LEU A 530 -5.81 2.46 35.40
N PRO A 531 -6.68 3.28 36.01
CA PRO A 531 -7.95 2.80 36.44
C PRO A 531 -8.44 2.00 35.22
N GLN A 532 -8.45 0.67 35.35
CA GLN A 532 -9.21 -0.14 34.45
C GLN A 532 -10.58 0.53 34.55
N GLU A 533 -10.94 1.38 33.56
CA GLU A 533 -12.34 1.49 33.33
C GLU A 533 -12.79 0.05 33.31
N ASP A 534 -13.64 -0.31 34.27
CA ASP A 534 -14.36 -1.56 34.25
C ASP A 534 -15.17 -1.56 32.93
N GLY A 535 -14.46 -1.68 31.83
CA GLY A 535 -15.01 -2.10 30.58
C GLY A 535 -15.60 -3.44 30.95
N LYS A 536 -16.87 -3.45 31.25
CA LYS A 536 -17.62 -4.68 31.32
C LYS A 536 -17.29 -5.37 30.01
N ILE A 537 -16.41 -6.38 30.10
CA ILE A 537 -16.32 -7.38 29.05
C ILE A 537 -17.72 -7.94 29.00
N VAL A 538 -18.54 -7.39 28.12
CA VAL A 538 -19.82 -7.99 27.77
C VAL A 538 -19.42 -9.24 27.04
N ASN A 539 -19.35 -10.36 27.77
CA ASN A 539 -19.36 -11.66 27.16
C ASN A 539 -20.70 -11.74 26.44
N LEU A 540 -20.69 -11.41 25.15
CA LEU A 540 -21.81 -11.73 24.29
C LEU A 540 -21.82 -13.25 24.19
N GLU A 541 -22.71 -13.89 24.94
CA GLU A 541 -22.95 -15.30 24.76
C GLU A 541 -23.46 -15.52 23.34
N PRO A 542 -22.97 -16.55 22.64
CA PRO A 542 -23.46 -16.90 21.31
C PRO A 542 -24.98 -17.10 21.38
N GLN A 543 -25.69 -16.46 20.46
CA GLN A 543 -27.14 -16.61 20.37
C GLN A 543 -27.47 -17.58 19.23
N ALA A 544 -28.32 -18.58 19.50
CA ALA A 544 -28.80 -19.51 18.48
C ALA A 544 -29.79 -18.84 17.50
N SER A 545 -30.29 -17.67 17.85
CA SER A 545 -31.24 -16.92 17.02
C SER A 545 -31.22 -15.44 17.39
N TYR A 546 -31.62 -14.64 16.45
CA TYR A 546 -31.72 -13.18 16.60
C TYR A 546 -33.14 -12.71 16.34
N GLN A 547 -33.60 -11.72 17.11
CA GLN A 547 -34.89 -11.06 16.89
C GLN A 547 -34.65 -9.69 16.24
N LEU A 548 -35.09 -9.52 15.02
CA LEU A 548 -34.99 -8.26 14.28
C LEU A 548 -36.05 -7.26 14.77
N SER A 549 -35.76 -5.98 14.64
CA SER A 549 -36.80 -4.94 14.74
C SER A 549 -37.79 -5.03 13.56
N GLY A 550 -39.07 -4.60 13.78
CA GLY A 550 -40.09 -4.68 12.74
C GLY A 550 -39.69 -4.04 11.39
N LYS A 551 -38.91 -2.95 11.41
CA LYS A 551 -38.40 -2.31 10.18
C LYS A 551 -37.47 -3.19 9.36
N LEU A 552 -36.68 -4.04 10.01
CA LEU A 552 -35.76 -4.97 9.32
C LEU A 552 -36.53 -6.19 8.82
N ALA A 553 -37.53 -6.65 9.55
CA ALA A 553 -38.40 -7.77 9.15
C ALA A 553 -39.17 -7.48 7.84
N ASP A 554 -39.49 -6.19 7.56
CA ASP A 554 -40.19 -5.79 6.34
C ASP A 554 -39.28 -5.72 5.10
N LEU A 555 -37.98 -5.88 5.24
CA LEU A 555 -37.04 -5.86 4.10
C LEU A 555 -37.31 -7.07 3.20
N LYS A 556 -37.50 -6.78 1.91
CA LYS A 556 -37.64 -7.79 0.87
C LYS A 556 -36.67 -7.54 -0.26
N ARG A 557 -36.18 -8.62 -0.85
CA ARG A 557 -35.42 -8.54 -2.08
C ARG A 557 -36.39 -8.50 -3.26
N GLU A 558 -36.11 -7.67 -4.26
CA GLU A 558 -36.98 -7.53 -5.45
C GLU A 558 -36.91 -8.77 -6.36
N THR A 559 -35.70 -9.34 -6.51
CA THR A 559 -35.45 -10.49 -7.38
C THR A 559 -34.53 -11.48 -6.68
N GLU A 560 -34.91 -12.73 -6.59
CA GLU A 560 -34.09 -13.80 -6.04
C GLU A 560 -33.21 -14.46 -7.11
N SER A 561 -32.14 -15.12 -6.66
CA SER A 561 -31.26 -15.96 -7.48
C SER A 561 -31.08 -17.31 -6.80
N TYR A 562 -30.50 -18.29 -7.52
CA TYR A 562 -30.16 -19.58 -6.88
C TYR A 562 -29.34 -19.36 -5.59
N SER A 563 -28.27 -18.54 -5.65
CA SER A 563 -27.40 -18.32 -4.50
C SER A 563 -28.11 -17.64 -3.33
N SER A 564 -29.05 -16.72 -3.59
CA SER A 564 -29.81 -16.08 -2.53
C SER A 564 -30.84 -17.02 -1.92
N ILE A 565 -31.53 -17.84 -2.73
CA ILE A 565 -32.47 -18.86 -2.24
C ILE A 565 -31.74 -19.91 -1.40
N ASP A 566 -30.60 -20.43 -1.89
CA ASP A 566 -29.79 -21.41 -1.16
C ASP A 566 -29.28 -20.80 0.16
N SER A 567 -28.83 -19.55 0.16
CA SER A 567 -28.43 -18.82 1.37
C SER A 567 -29.58 -18.65 2.35
N LEU A 568 -30.76 -18.23 1.88
CA LEU A 568 -31.92 -18.08 2.77
C LEU A 568 -32.32 -19.41 3.42
N ILE A 569 -32.37 -20.50 2.64
CA ILE A 569 -32.77 -21.81 3.17
C ILE A 569 -31.74 -22.35 4.15
N GLN A 570 -30.44 -22.26 3.81
CA GLN A 570 -29.38 -22.89 4.59
C GLN A 570 -28.73 -21.97 5.61
N HIS A 571 -28.62 -20.66 5.34
CA HIS A 571 -27.88 -19.67 6.13
C HIS A 571 -28.68 -18.37 6.23
N PRO A 572 -29.83 -18.33 6.90
CA PRO A 572 -30.71 -17.14 6.92
C PRO A 572 -30.06 -15.92 7.53
N PHE A 573 -29.08 -16.08 8.40
CA PHE A 573 -28.28 -14.97 8.92
C PHE A 573 -27.43 -14.33 7.80
N ASP A 574 -26.68 -15.14 7.04
CA ASP A 574 -25.88 -14.67 5.93
C ASP A 574 -26.75 -14.01 4.85
N TYR A 575 -27.91 -14.63 4.53
CA TYR A 575 -28.88 -14.04 3.62
C TYR A 575 -29.30 -12.62 4.10
N THR A 576 -29.55 -12.46 5.38
CA THR A 576 -29.95 -11.16 5.94
C THR A 576 -28.83 -10.16 5.77
N MET A 577 -27.57 -10.53 6.08
CA MET A 577 -26.43 -9.63 5.98
C MET A 577 -26.10 -9.29 4.53
N ASP A 578 -25.95 -10.29 3.67
CA ASP A 578 -25.49 -10.11 2.28
C ASP A 578 -26.55 -9.53 1.36
N TYR A 579 -27.80 -10.02 1.46
CA TYR A 579 -28.84 -9.73 0.47
C TYR A 579 -29.87 -8.72 0.94
N LEU A 580 -30.22 -8.67 2.23
CA LEU A 580 -31.18 -7.68 2.75
C LEU A 580 -30.47 -6.41 3.21
N LEU A 581 -29.44 -6.51 4.04
CA LEU A 581 -28.69 -5.36 4.54
C LEU A 581 -27.56 -4.93 3.59
N LYS A 582 -27.24 -5.75 2.58
CA LYS A 582 -26.18 -5.50 1.57
C LYS A 582 -24.81 -5.23 2.20
N LEU A 583 -24.55 -5.85 3.36
CA LEU A 583 -23.25 -5.79 4.01
C LEU A 583 -22.31 -6.77 3.31
N LYS A 584 -21.28 -6.25 2.70
CA LYS A 584 -20.26 -7.08 2.03
C LYS A 584 -18.94 -7.00 2.80
N GLU A 585 -18.21 -8.11 2.84
CA GLU A 585 -16.80 -8.07 3.25
C GLU A 585 -16.05 -7.08 2.36
N PRO A 586 -15.24 -6.16 2.93
CA PRO A 586 -14.43 -5.28 2.09
C PRO A 586 -13.47 -6.13 1.24
N GLN A 587 -13.65 -6.07 -0.06
CA GLN A 587 -12.82 -6.82 -1.03
C GLN A 587 -11.54 -6.07 -1.39
N ALA A 588 -11.06 -5.18 -0.51
CA ALA A 588 -9.87 -4.41 -0.76
C ALA A 588 -8.68 -5.34 -1.08
N GLY A 589 -8.25 -5.34 -2.33
CA GLY A 589 -7.06 -6.03 -2.79
C GLY A 589 -7.17 -7.53 -3.01
N LYS A 590 -8.36 -8.12 -3.00
CA LYS A 590 -8.55 -9.55 -3.30
C LYS A 590 -9.08 -9.74 -4.73
N LEU A 591 -8.27 -10.37 -5.56
CA LEU A 591 -8.76 -11.04 -6.76
C LEU A 591 -9.32 -12.42 -6.38
N ALA A 592 -10.18 -12.98 -7.24
CA ALA A 592 -10.71 -14.33 -7.06
C ALA A 592 -9.58 -15.36 -6.88
N ASP A 593 -9.81 -16.39 -6.07
CA ASP A 593 -8.86 -17.49 -5.92
C ASP A 593 -8.68 -18.25 -7.26
N LEU A 594 -7.60 -19.06 -7.34
CA LEU A 594 -7.24 -19.74 -8.58
C LEU A 594 -8.32 -20.72 -9.08
N ASP A 595 -9.05 -21.38 -8.19
CA ASP A 595 -10.05 -22.35 -8.61
C ASP A 595 -11.32 -21.66 -9.13
N THR A 596 -11.74 -20.59 -8.48
CA THR A 596 -12.79 -19.68 -8.97
C THR A 596 -12.39 -19.08 -10.32
N THR A 597 -11.16 -18.58 -10.44
CA THR A 597 -10.62 -18.01 -11.68
C THR A 597 -10.64 -19.01 -12.84
N LYS A 598 -10.18 -20.24 -12.61
CA LYS A 598 -10.22 -21.30 -13.62
C LYS A 598 -11.66 -21.63 -14.06
N GLY A 599 -12.59 -21.62 -13.10
CA GLY A 599 -14.01 -21.78 -13.38
C GLY A 599 -14.54 -20.69 -14.32
N LEU A 600 -14.34 -19.43 -13.96
CA LEU A 600 -14.78 -18.28 -14.77
C LEU A 600 -14.20 -18.32 -16.19
N VAL A 601 -12.90 -18.61 -16.34
CA VAL A 601 -12.26 -18.75 -17.66
C VAL A 601 -12.87 -19.90 -18.46
N ALA A 602 -13.15 -21.04 -17.82
CA ALA A 602 -13.74 -22.19 -18.52
C ALA A 602 -15.16 -21.90 -19.03
N HIS A 603 -15.99 -21.23 -18.21
CA HIS A 603 -17.33 -20.79 -18.61
C HIS A 603 -17.26 -19.80 -19.78
N LEU A 604 -16.44 -18.76 -19.66
CA LEU A 604 -16.28 -17.77 -20.72
C LEU A 604 -15.75 -18.40 -22.03
N PHE A 605 -14.78 -19.32 -21.92
CA PHE A 605 -14.26 -20.02 -23.11
C PHE A 605 -15.35 -20.80 -23.85
N VAL A 606 -16.19 -21.56 -23.11
CA VAL A 606 -17.33 -22.28 -23.75
C VAL A 606 -18.34 -21.30 -24.34
N LYS A 607 -18.67 -20.21 -23.62
CA LYS A 607 -19.52 -19.14 -24.13
C LYS A 607 -19.01 -18.59 -25.47
N MET A 608 -17.73 -18.20 -25.53
CA MET A 608 -17.11 -17.68 -26.76
C MET A 608 -17.19 -18.66 -27.93
N LEU A 609 -17.10 -19.97 -27.67
CA LEU A 609 -17.25 -20.99 -28.70
C LEU A 609 -18.73 -21.11 -29.19
N VAL A 610 -19.68 -21.08 -28.25
CA VAL A 610 -21.10 -21.14 -28.58
C VAL A 610 -21.54 -19.90 -29.35
N ASP A 611 -21.14 -18.71 -28.89
CA ASP A 611 -21.45 -17.43 -29.55
C ASP A 611 -20.89 -17.37 -30.98
N LYS A 612 -19.69 -17.94 -31.19
CA LYS A 612 -19.03 -17.93 -32.50
C LYS A 612 -19.59 -18.97 -33.47
N TYR A 613 -19.91 -20.18 -33.03
CA TYR A 613 -20.22 -21.32 -33.87
C TYR A 613 -21.68 -21.80 -33.76
N GLY A 614 -22.46 -21.31 -32.79
CA GLY A 614 -23.85 -21.69 -32.57
C GLY A 614 -24.07 -23.19 -32.43
N GLU A 615 -25.08 -23.73 -33.12
CA GLU A 615 -25.41 -25.16 -33.11
C GLU A 615 -24.29 -26.07 -33.63
N GLU A 616 -23.39 -25.53 -34.46
CA GLU A 616 -22.26 -26.27 -35.05
C GLU A 616 -21.03 -26.33 -34.12
N MET A 617 -21.08 -25.67 -32.97
CA MET A 617 -19.94 -25.59 -32.03
C MET A 617 -19.28 -26.94 -31.75
N PRO A 618 -20.04 -28.05 -31.49
CA PRO A 618 -19.42 -29.32 -31.20
C PRO A 618 -18.62 -29.94 -32.35
N VAL A 619 -19.01 -29.63 -33.61
CA VAL A 619 -18.33 -30.09 -34.79
C VAL A 619 -17.15 -29.19 -35.16
N GLU A 620 -17.37 -27.90 -35.10
CA GLU A 620 -16.36 -26.90 -35.45
C GLU A 620 -15.16 -26.91 -34.49
N TYR A 621 -15.40 -27.06 -33.19
CA TYR A 621 -14.31 -27.18 -32.19
C TYR A 621 -13.33 -28.32 -32.52
N GLN A 622 -13.82 -29.48 -32.95
CA GLN A 622 -12.99 -30.63 -33.27
C GLN A 622 -12.11 -30.41 -34.53
N LYS A 623 -12.40 -29.40 -35.35
CA LYS A 623 -11.64 -29.03 -36.54
C LYS A 623 -10.56 -27.98 -36.26
N LEU A 624 -10.63 -27.32 -35.11
CA LEU A 624 -9.68 -26.26 -34.75
C LEU A 624 -8.28 -26.83 -34.49
N ASP A 625 -7.27 -26.15 -35.00
CA ASP A 625 -5.88 -26.45 -34.65
C ASP A 625 -5.53 -25.98 -33.22
N LYS A 626 -4.46 -26.56 -32.71
CA LYS A 626 -4.01 -26.27 -31.34
C LYS A 626 -3.71 -24.78 -31.13
N ALA A 627 -3.12 -24.10 -32.09
CA ALA A 627 -2.73 -22.70 -31.98
C ALA A 627 -3.97 -21.78 -31.89
N THR A 628 -5.00 -22.04 -32.68
CA THR A 628 -6.27 -21.32 -32.62
C THR A 628 -6.99 -21.53 -31.28
N ILE A 629 -6.99 -22.76 -30.74
CA ILE A 629 -7.57 -23.03 -29.41
C ILE A 629 -6.81 -22.30 -28.34
N ASP A 630 -5.46 -22.35 -28.38
CA ASP A 630 -4.61 -21.63 -27.41
C ASP A 630 -4.89 -20.12 -27.42
N MET A 631 -5.01 -19.53 -28.60
CA MET A 631 -5.33 -18.10 -28.76
C MET A 631 -6.72 -17.74 -28.16
N LEU A 632 -7.73 -18.59 -28.37
CA LEU A 632 -9.08 -18.37 -27.80
C LEU A 632 -9.07 -18.49 -26.27
N ILE A 633 -8.32 -19.48 -25.72
CA ILE A 633 -8.17 -19.62 -24.26
C ILE A 633 -7.40 -18.42 -23.69
N ASP A 634 -6.33 -17.96 -24.35
CA ASP A 634 -5.59 -16.78 -23.91
C ASP A 634 -6.47 -15.53 -23.88
N ASN A 635 -7.37 -15.39 -24.86
CA ASN A 635 -8.34 -14.30 -24.86
C ASN A 635 -9.30 -14.40 -23.67
N ALA A 636 -9.82 -15.61 -23.36
CA ALA A 636 -10.67 -15.82 -22.19
C ALA A 636 -9.90 -15.52 -20.88
N ILE A 637 -8.63 -15.93 -20.77
CA ILE A 637 -7.79 -15.63 -19.61
C ILE A 637 -7.58 -14.11 -19.46
N HIS A 638 -7.35 -13.38 -20.55
CA HIS A 638 -7.22 -11.92 -20.49
C HIS A 638 -8.48 -11.24 -19.94
N GLN A 639 -9.65 -11.77 -20.26
CA GLN A 639 -10.92 -11.17 -19.88
C GLN A 639 -11.34 -11.47 -18.43
N THR A 640 -11.03 -12.67 -17.91
CA THR A 640 -11.57 -13.11 -16.60
C THR A 640 -10.56 -13.80 -15.70
N GLY A 641 -9.34 -14.03 -16.16
CA GLY A 641 -8.34 -14.81 -15.43
C GLY A 641 -6.92 -14.28 -15.56
N ALA A 642 -6.74 -12.98 -15.71
CA ALA A 642 -5.45 -12.36 -16.02
C ALA A 642 -4.35 -12.68 -14.99
N ILE A 643 -4.70 -13.05 -13.76
CA ILE A 643 -3.77 -13.56 -12.74
C ILE A 643 -2.98 -14.79 -13.23
N LEU A 644 -3.55 -15.64 -14.08
CA LEU A 644 -2.90 -16.85 -14.59
C LEU A 644 -1.69 -16.55 -15.50
N PHE A 645 -1.59 -15.34 -16.03
CA PHE A 645 -0.43 -14.92 -16.83
C PHE A 645 0.76 -14.45 -16.01
N LEU A 646 0.60 -14.27 -14.71
CA LEU A 646 1.72 -13.85 -13.87
C LEU A 646 2.83 -14.92 -13.84
N PRO A 647 4.10 -14.53 -13.76
CA PRO A 647 5.24 -15.46 -13.83
C PRO A 647 5.16 -16.61 -12.83
N GLU A 648 4.68 -16.34 -11.61
CA GLU A 648 4.51 -17.35 -10.55
C GLU A 648 3.47 -18.43 -10.88
N TYR A 649 2.52 -18.14 -11.77
CA TYR A 649 1.46 -19.08 -12.18
C TYR A 649 1.70 -19.70 -13.55
N LYS A 650 2.84 -19.49 -14.19
CA LYS A 650 3.15 -19.99 -15.54
C LYS A 650 2.89 -21.49 -15.71
N ILE A 651 3.34 -22.31 -14.76
CA ILE A 651 3.13 -23.77 -14.79
C ILE A 651 1.65 -24.11 -14.62
N VAL A 652 0.98 -23.44 -13.65
CA VAL A 652 -0.45 -23.64 -13.38
C VAL A 652 -1.29 -23.25 -14.61
N CYS A 653 -0.96 -22.16 -15.27
CA CYS A 653 -1.61 -21.70 -16.50
C CYS A 653 -1.48 -22.74 -17.62
N GLN A 654 -0.28 -23.29 -17.83
CA GLN A 654 -0.04 -24.31 -18.86
C GLN A 654 -0.85 -25.60 -18.58
N GLN A 655 -0.84 -26.07 -17.34
CA GLN A 655 -1.63 -27.24 -16.92
C GLN A 655 -3.14 -26.99 -17.10
N PHE A 656 -3.60 -25.82 -16.68
CA PHE A 656 -4.98 -25.39 -16.83
C PHE A 656 -5.42 -25.41 -18.32
N LYS A 657 -4.63 -24.82 -19.22
CA LYS A 657 -4.92 -24.81 -20.67
C LYS A 657 -5.04 -26.22 -21.24
N GLU A 658 -4.13 -27.15 -20.90
CA GLU A 658 -4.19 -28.51 -21.39
C GLU A 658 -5.41 -29.27 -20.86
N VAL A 659 -5.74 -29.11 -19.58
CA VAL A 659 -6.95 -29.71 -18.99
C VAL A 659 -8.22 -29.13 -19.64
N LEU A 660 -8.30 -27.81 -19.84
CA LEU A 660 -9.45 -27.16 -20.44
C LEU A 660 -9.66 -27.60 -21.90
N LYS A 661 -8.59 -27.66 -22.71
CA LYS A 661 -8.65 -28.16 -24.10
C LYS A 661 -9.21 -29.58 -24.17
N GLN A 662 -8.66 -30.49 -23.37
CA GLN A 662 -9.11 -31.88 -23.32
C GLN A 662 -10.57 -31.98 -22.85
N SER A 663 -10.91 -31.22 -21.81
CA SER A 663 -12.25 -31.23 -21.24
C SER A 663 -13.30 -30.73 -22.23
N VAL A 664 -13.03 -29.64 -22.94
CA VAL A 664 -13.95 -29.14 -23.96
C VAL A 664 -14.04 -30.07 -25.17
N SER A 665 -12.95 -30.77 -25.54
CA SER A 665 -13.00 -31.82 -26.58
C SER A 665 -13.91 -32.99 -26.17
N VAL A 666 -13.84 -33.40 -24.89
CA VAL A 666 -14.73 -34.43 -24.34
C VAL A 666 -16.20 -33.93 -24.29
N LEU A 667 -16.43 -32.68 -23.83
CA LEU A 667 -17.75 -32.07 -23.77
C LEU A 667 -18.42 -32.06 -25.14
N THR A 668 -17.71 -31.58 -26.19
CA THR A 668 -18.22 -31.56 -27.55
C THR A 668 -18.48 -32.97 -28.07
N GLY A 669 -17.65 -33.95 -27.74
CA GLY A 669 -17.89 -35.36 -28.05
C GLY A 669 -19.13 -35.95 -27.36
N ILE A 670 -19.40 -35.57 -26.11
CA ILE A 670 -20.63 -35.95 -25.36
C ILE A 670 -21.87 -35.37 -26.06
N ILE A 671 -21.85 -34.07 -26.39
CA ILE A 671 -22.96 -33.37 -27.04
C ILE A 671 -23.31 -34.05 -28.37
N GLN A 672 -22.32 -34.42 -29.19
CA GLN A 672 -22.50 -35.14 -30.43
C GLN A 672 -23.09 -36.55 -30.20
N LYS A 673 -22.54 -37.33 -29.27
CA LYS A 673 -23.01 -38.70 -28.95
C LYS A 673 -24.44 -38.75 -28.41
N LEU A 674 -24.85 -37.68 -27.73
CA LEU A 674 -26.23 -37.54 -27.22
C LEU A 674 -27.18 -36.87 -28.21
N HIS A 675 -26.74 -36.58 -29.45
CA HIS A 675 -27.51 -35.90 -30.50
C HIS A 675 -28.10 -34.57 -30.01
N LEU A 676 -27.31 -33.80 -29.26
CA LEU A 676 -27.71 -32.49 -28.74
C LEU A 676 -27.12 -31.37 -29.58
N LYS A 677 -27.79 -30.22 -29.59
CA LYS A 677 -27.33 -29.00 -30.25
C LYS A 677 -27.36 -27.83 -29.27
N PRO A 678 -26.29 -26.99 -29.20
CA PRO A 678 -26.32 -25.78 -28.38
C PRO A 678 -27.43 -24.82 -28.80
N VAL A 679 -28.15 -24.28 -27.82
CA VAL A 679 -29.12 -23.19 -27.99
C VAL A 679 -28.48 -21.88 -27.51
N GLY A 680 -27.70 -21.93 -26.41
CA GLY A 680 -26.99 -20.81 -25.84
C GLY A 680 -26.11 -21.21 -24.67
N SER A 681 -25.16 -20.33 -24.31
CA SER A 681 -24.32 -20.47 -23.12
C SER A 681 -24.41 -19.17 -22.30
N GLU A 682 -24.36 -19.28 -20.96
CA GLU A 682 -24.62 -18.17 -20.05
C GLU A 682 -25.96 -17.48 -20.35
N VAL A 683 -27.00 -18.28 -20.46
CA VAL A 683 -28.33 -17.79 -20.86
C VAL A 683 -29.03 -17.16 -19.67
N GLU A 684 -29.27 -15.87 -19.73
CA GLU A 684 -30.01 -15.14 -18.71
C GLU A 684 -31.50 -15.48 -18.74
N VAL A 685 -32.04 -15.86 -17.60
CA VAL A 685 -33.46 -16.12 -17.41
C VAL A 685 -34.03 -15.21 -16.35
N ASN A 686 -35.12 -14.54 -16.65
CA ASN A 686 -35.88 -13.70 -15.73
C ASN A 686 -37.34 -14.13 -15.74
N VAL A 687 -37.78 -14.81 -14.70
CA VAL A 687 -39.08 -15.45 -14.60
C VAL A 687 -39.71 -15.21 -13.25
N ASN A 688 -41.01 -15.53 -13.12
CA ASN A 688 -41.70 -15.44 -11.84
C ASN A 688 -42.00 -16.85 -11.34
N LEU A 689 -41.22 -17.31 -10.34
CA LEU A 689 -41.41 -18.64 -9.75
C LEU A 689 -42.51 -18.63 -8.70
N GLU A 690 -43.33 -19.69 -8.68
CA GLU A 690 -44.41 -19.83 -7.71
C GLU A 690 -43.90 -19.74 -6.28
N THR A 691 -44.56 -18.97 -5.42
CA THR A 691 -44.20 -18.69 -3.99
C THR A 691 -42.95 -17.85 -3.81
N ILE A 692 -41.92 -18.02 -4.66
CA ILE A 692 -40.65 -17.32 -4.55
C ILE A 692 -40.73 -15.88 -5.07
N GLY A 693 -41.45 -15.69 -6.21
CA GLY A 693 -41.54 -14.40 -6.87
C GLY A 693 -40.53 -14.26 -8.03
N ALA A 694 -40.10 -13.03 -8.31
CA ALA A 694 -39.18 -12.77 -9.40
C ALA A 694 -37.82 -13.47 -9.15
N PHE A 695 -37.38 -14.21 -10.14
CA PHE A 695 -36.16 -15.01 -10.14
C PHE A 695 -35.30 -14.64 -11.35
N TYR A 696 -34.00 -14.38 -11.09
CA TYR A 696 -32.98 -14.19 -12.10
C TYR A 696 -31.88 -15.23 -11.96
N GLY A 697 -31.43 -15.78 -13.08
CA GLY A 697 -30.34 -16.73 -13.15
C GLY A 697 -29.64 -16.73 -14.49
N SER A 698 -28.38 -17.15 -14.52
CA SER A 698 -27.64 -17.46 -15.75
C SER A 698 -27.44 -18.96 -15.82
N ILE A 699 -27.88 -19.56 -16.92
CA ILE A 699 -27.75 -21.01 -17.17
C ILE A 699 -26.50 -21.22 -18.01
N ASP A 700 -25.57 -22.02 -17.52
CA ASP A 700 -24.24 -22.18 -18.13
C ASP A 700 -24.34 -22.69 -19.59
N MET A 701 -25.19 -23.66 -19.85
CA MET A 701 -25.45 -24.17 -21.19
C MET A 701 -26.84 -24.73 -21.36
N VAL A 702 -27.58 -24.24 -22.37
CA VAL A 702 -28.84 -24.77 -22.83
C VAL A 702 -28.65 -25.48 -24.17
N LEU A 703 -29.15 -26.70 -24.27
CA LEU A 703 -29.04 -27.55 -25.44
C LEU A 703 -30.45 -28.01 -25.83
N LYS A 704 -30.64 -28.46 -27.09
CA LYS A 704 -31.87 -29.11 -27.55
C LYS A 704 -31.58 -30.46 -28.20
N ASN A 705 -32.51 -31.37 -28.10
CA ASN A 705 -32.47 -32.64 -28.83
C ASN A 705 -33.18 -32.52 -30.18
N GLU A 706 -33.25 -33.64 -30.95
CA GLU A 706 -33.90 -33.71 -32.25
C GLU A 706 -35.42 -33.45 -32.22
N LEU A 707 -36.05 -33.51 -31.03
CA LEU A 707 -37.46 -33.22 -30.81
C LEU A 707 -37.70 -31.80 -30.26
N ASP A 708 -36.71 -30.92 -30.36
CA ASP A 708 -36.70 -29.56 -29.78
C ASP A 708 -36.97 -29.48 -28.26
N GLN A 709 -36.75 -30.60 -27.56
CA GLN A 709 -36.83 -30.62 -26.11
C GLN A 709 -35.50 -30.17 -25.54
N LEU A 710 -35.54 -29.41 -24.44
CA LEU A 710 -34.35 -28.78 -23.90
C LEU A 710 -33.63 -29.63 -22.85
N VAL A 711 -32.34 -29.41 -22.77
CA VAL A 711 -31.42 -30.02 -21.82
C VAL A 711 -30.53 -28.92 -21.21
N ILE A 712 -30.20 -29.01 -19.92
CA ILE A 712 -29.38 -28.04 -19.23
C ILE A 712 -28.10 -28.71 -18.72
N PHE A 713 -26.96 -28.15 -19.05
CA PHE A 713 -25.69 -28.49 -18.44
C PHE A 713 -25.21 -27.31 -17.55
N ASP A 714 -24.85 -27.66 -16.34
CA ASP A 714 -24.24 -26.74 -15.37
C ASP A 714 -22.77 -27.12 -15.21
N PHE A 715 -21.89 -26.14 -15.41
CA PHE A 715 -20.44 -26.33 -15.46
C PHE A 715 -19.78 -26.14 -14.11
N LYS A 716 -18.81 -26.98 -13.78
CA LYS A 716 -18.07 -26.83 -12.51
C LYS A 716 -16.60 -27.13 -12.71
N TRP A 717 -15.76 -26.21 -12.24
CA TRP A 717 -14.33 -26.47 -12.11
C TRP A 717 -14.07 -27.08 -10.72
N SER A 718 -14.30 -28.37 -10.59
CA SER A 718 -14.20 -29.06 -9.30
C SER A 718 -13.93 -30.55 -9.46
N GLU A 719 -13.13 -31.09 -8.55
CA GLU A 719 -12.93 -32.54 -8.42
C GLU A 719 -13.81 -33.16 -7.32
N SER A 720 -14.66 -32.39 -6.68
CA SER A 720 -15.49 -32.83 -5.57
C SER A 720 -16.51 -33.89 -6.00
N LYS A 721 -16.76 -34.86 -5.11
CA LYS A 721 -17.85 -35.83 -5.25
C LYS A 721 -19.20 -35.23 -4.84
N SER A 722 -19.24 -34.05 -4.28
CA SER A 722 -20.46 -33.44 -3.74
C SER A 722 -21.55 -33.27 -4.79
N PHE A 723 -21.20 -32.97 -6.05
CA PHE A 723 -22.16 -32.81 -7.15
C PHE A 723 -22.83 -34.14 -7.50
N GLN A 724 -22.10 -35.26 -7.50
CA GLN A 724 -22.68 -36.60 -7.63
C GLN A 724 -23.59 -36.89 -6.44
N THR A 725 -23.16 -36.61 -5.21
CA THR A 725 -23.97 -36.85 -3.99
C THR A 725 -25.25 -36.00 -4.00
N LYS A 726 -25.20 -34.73 -4.48
CA LYS A 726 -26.41 -33.90 -4.63
C LYS A 726 -27.44 -34.51 -5.54
N LEU A 727 -27.03 -35.15 -6.67
CA LEU A 727 -27.92 -35.87 -7.54
C LEU A 727 -28.45 -37.18 -6.92
N GLU A 728 -27.59 -37.96 -6.25
CA GLU A 728 -27.98 -39.19 -5.55
C GLU A 728 -29.02 -38.95 -4.46
N GLU A 729 -28.90 -37.81 -3.76
CA GLU A 729 -29.77 -37.43 -2.64
C GLU A 729 -30.96 -36.55 -3.07
N ASN A 730 -31.11 -36.28 -4.36
CA ASN A 730 -32.10 -35.34 -4.89
C ASN A 730 -32.06 -33.97 -4.20
N LYS A 731 -30.86 -33.38 -4.11
CA LYS A 731 -30.59 -32.08 -3.48
C LYS A 731 -29.93 -31.11 -4.44
N ALA A 732 -30.06 -31.28 -5.73
CA ALA A 732 -29.45 -30.44 -6.75
C ALA A 732 -30.29 -29.16 -7.00
N ILE A 733 -30.45 -28.33 -5.98
CA ILE A 733 -31.34 -27.14 -5.98
C ILE A 733 -31.06 -26.24 -7.18
N GLN A 734 -29.79 -26.00 -7.53
CA GLN A 734 -29.40 -25.15 -8.68
C GLN A 734 -29.99 -25.68 -9.99
N LEU A 735 -29.80 -26.98 -10.28
CA LEU A 735 -30.34 -27.60 -11.50
C LEU A 735 -31.87 -27.60 -11.52
N GLU A 736 -32.52 -27.80 -10.36
CA GLU A 736 -33.98 -27.77 -10.26
C GLU A 736 -34.53 -26.39 -10.54
N LEU A 737 -34.00 -25.35 -9.92
CA LEU A 737 -34.41 -23.97 -10.16
C LEU A 737 -34.20 -23.55 -11.62
N TYR A 738 -33.06 -23.93 -12.22
CA TYR A 738 -32.78 -23.66 -13.61
C TYR A 738 -33.70 -24.45 -14.58
N GLN A 739 -34.05 -25.69 -14.21
CA GLN A 739 -35.02 -26.48 -14.97
C GLN A 739 -36.37 -25.78 -15.02
N VAL A 740 -36.91 -25.37 -13.87
CA VAL A 740 -38.20 -24.68 -13.77
C VAL A 740 -38.16 -23.32 -14.47
N ALA A 741 -37.08 -22.55 -14.26
CA ALA A 741 -36.90 -21.24 -14.88
C ALA A 741 -36.79 -21.34 -16.42
N ALA A 742 -35.99 -22.26 -16.94
CA ALA A 742 -35.86 -22.46 -18.38
C ALA A 742 -37.16 -22.96 -19.02
N GLN A 743 -37.91 -23.83 -18.33
CA GLN A 743 -39.22 -24.31 -18.82
C GLN A 743 -40.21 -23.16 -18.98
N GLN A 744 -40.22 -22.20 -18.05
CA GLN A 744 -41.05 -21.01 -18.16
C GLN A 744 -40.54 -20.05 -19.25
N HIS A 745 -39.22 -19.83 -19.29
CA HIS A 745 -38.58 -18.87 -20.22
C HIS A 745 -38.81 -19.30 -21.71
N TYR A 746 -38.60 -20.58 -22.01
CA TYR A 746 -38.66 -21.07 -23.37
C TYR A 746 -40.04 -21.63 -23.75
N GLY A 747 -40.90 -21.90 -22.77
CA GLY A 747 -42.18 -22.61 -23.00
C GLY A 747 -42.01 -24.05 -23.51
N ALA A 748 -40.80 -24.64 -23.32
CA ALA A 748 -40.43 -25.96 -23.85
C ALA A 748 -40.14 -26.93 -22.70
N LYS A 749 -40.35 -28.22 -22.96
CA LYS A 749 -40.11 -29.27 -21.95
C LYS A 749 -38.62 -29.49 -21.75
N ILE A 750 -38.15 -29.45 -20.50
CA ILE A 750 -36.81 -29.87 -20.12
C ILE A 750 -36.80 -31.38 -19.89
N VAL A 751 -35.95 -32.11 -20.61
CA VAL A 751 -35.88 -33.59 -20.56
C VAL A 751 -34.63 -34.12 -19.87
N GLY A 752 -33.71 -33.23 -19.51
CA GLY A 752 -32.50 -33.61 -18.78
C GLY A 752 -31.72 -32.44 -18.19
N VAL A 753 -31.10 -32.69 -17.06
CA VAL A 753 -30.21 -31.79 -16.40
C VAL A 753 -28.94 -32.54 -15.98
N ALA A 754 -27.79 -31.85 -16.00
CA ALA A 754 -26.52 -32.48 -15.66
C ALA A 754 -25.50 -31.50 -15.12
N TYR A 755 -24.59 -32.02 -14.28
CA TYR A 755 -23.36 -31.32 -13.94
C TYR A 755 -22.20 -31.81 -14.81
N TYR A 756 -21.51 -30.93 -15.49
CA TYR A 756 -20.24 -31.22 -16.16
C TYR A 756 -19.06 -30.73 -15.34
N LEU A 757 -18.18 -31.66 -14.95
CA LEU A 757 -16.99 -31.33 -14.16
C LEU A 757 -15.77 -31.28 -15.08
N PHE A 758 -15.24 -30.09 -15.35
CA PHE A 758 -14.12 -29.89 -16.26
C PHE A 758 -12.86 -30.70 -15.90
N PRO A 759 -12.34 -30.70 -14.65
CA PRO A 759 -11.14 -31.45 -14.35
C PRO A 759 -11.31 -32.97 -14.45
N LYS A 760 -12.53 -33.48 -14.24
CA LYS A 760 -12.87 -34.91 -14.37
C LYS A 760 -13.30 -35.31 -15.77
N MET A 761 -13.53 -34.33 -16.66
CA MET A 761 -14.06 -34.59 -18.01
C MET A 761 -15.28 -35.48 -18.00
N THR A 762 -16.19 -35.31 -17.05
CA THR A 762 -17.30 -36.21 -16.78
C THR A 762 -18.60 -35.45 -16.58
N LEU A 763 -19.66 -35.93 -17.30
CA LEU A 763 -21.03 -35.47 -17.12
C LEU A 763 -21.77 -36.38 -16.12
N PHE A 764 -22.29 -35.81 -15.04
CA PHE A 764 -23.10 -36.50 -14.03
C PHE A 764 -24.58 -36.13 -14.23
N THR A 765 -25.44 -37.13 -14.39
CA THR A 765 -26.86 -36.93 -14.65
C THR A 765 -27.68 -38.08 -14.14
N ALA A 766 -28.97 -37.86 -13.82
CA ALA A 766 -29.95 -38.90 -13.55
C ALA A 766 -30.75 -39.31 -14.83
N ASN A 767 -30.75 -38.45 -15.88
CA ASN A 767 -31.65 -38.51 -17.00
C ASN A 767 -31.11 -39.28 -18.23
N PHE A 768 -29.78 -39.17 -18.47
CA PHE A 768 -29.18 -39.78 -19.67
C PHE A 768 -28.62 -41.20 -19.42
N PRO A 769 -28.51 -42.03 -20.46
CA PRO A 769 -27.85 -43.32 -20.35
C PRO A 769 -26.36 -43.16 -20.04
N ALA A 770 -25.76 -44.14 -19.36
CA ALA A 770 -24.33 -44.20 -19.16
C ALA A 770 -23.63 -44.51 -20.50
N ILE A 771 -22.79 -43.60 -20.92
CA ILE A 771 -21.87 -43.72 -22.07
C ILE A 771 -20.50 -43.22 -21.64
N ASP A 772 -19.53 -43.31 -22.52
CA ASP A 772 -18.19 -42.82 -22.26
C ASP A 772 -18.22 -41.36 -21.82
N HIS A 773 -17.55 -41.06 -20.67
CA HIS A 773 -17.57 -39.75 -19.99
C HIS A 773 -18.92 -39.27 -19.45
N VAL A 774 -20.02 -40.10 -19.55
CA VAL A 774 -21.33 -39.79 -18.95
C VAL A 774 -21.64 -40.83 -17.88
N ARG A 775 -21.80 -40.37 -16.66
CA ARG A 775 -22.14 -41.22 -15.51
C ARG A 775 -23.61 -41.02 -15.13
N LYS A 776 -24.40 -42.08 -15.32
CA LYS A 776 -25.75 -42.09 -14.81
C LYS A 776 -25.75 -42.29 -13.31
N VAL A 777 -26.27 -41.29 -12.59
CA VAL A 777 -26.40 -41.31 -11.14
C VAL A 777 -27.75 -41.93 -10.77
N LYS A 778 -27.72 -42.88 -9.85
CA LYS A 778 -28.95 -43.48 -9.32
C LYS A 778 -29.40 -42.70 -8.10
N VAL A 779 -30.59 -42.11 -8.20
CA VAL A 779 -31.22 -41.44 -7.05
C VAL A 779 -31.56 -42.48 -5.99
N LYS A 780 -31.29 -42.20 -4.73
CA LYS A 780 -31.58 -43.07 -3.57
C LYS A 780 -33.09 -43.30 -3.47
N THR A 781 -33.52 -44.48 -3.07
CA THR A 781 -34.93 -44.91 -3.09
C THR A 781 -35.82 -44.03 -2.19
N ASP A 782 -35.32 -43.58 -1.08
CA ASP A 782 -35.99 -42.66 -0.14
C ASP A 782 -36.13 -41.23 -0.66
N ALA A 783 -35.30 -40.85 -1.62
CA ALA A 783 -35.29 -39.54 -2.25
C ALA A 783 -36.01 -39.52 -3.63
N ALA A 784 -36.24 -40.67 -4.25
CA ALA A 784 -36.74 -40.77 -5.64
C ALA A 784 -38.18 -40.28 -5.82
N ASN A 785 -38.96 -40.22 -4.78
CA ASN A 785 -40.37 -39.76 -4.81
C ASN A 785 -40.55 -38.33 -4.32
N ARG A 786 -39.49 -37.57 -4.19
CA ARG A 786 -39.54 -36.17 -3.73
C ARG A 786 -39.69 -35.22 -4.91
N GLU A 787 -40.61 -34.30 -4.80
CA GLU A 787 -40.75 -33.14 -5.68
C GLU A 787 -39.81 -32.04 -5.19
N LEU A 788 -38.59 -31.97 -5.73
CA LEU A 788 -37.52 -31.09 -5.19
C LEU A 788 -37.92 -29.61 -5.24
N PHE A 789 -38.60 -29.16 -6.29
CA PHE A 789 -39.05 -27.78 -6.38
C PHE A 789 -40.08 -27.45 -5.29
N ASP A 790 -40.98 -28.36 -4.96
CA ASP A 790 -41.91 -28.17 -3.86
C ASP A 790 -41.18 -28.04 -2.52
N GLU A 791 -40.16 -28.87 -2.29
CA GLU A 791 -39.32 -28.78 -1.11
C GLU A 791 -38.62 -27.43 -1.02
N VAL A 792 -38.04 -26.92 -2.10
CA VAL A 792 -37.42 -25.61 -2.17
C VAL A 792 -38.45 -24.53 -1.88
N ARG A 793 -39.58 -24.54 -2.49
CA ARG A 793 -40.66 -23.59 -2.34
C ARG A 793 -41.19 -23.47 -0.92
N TYR A 794 -41.44 -24.63 -0.27
CA TYR A 794 -41.89 -24.67 1.11
C TYR A 794 -40.80 -24.26 2.08
N SER A 795 -39.56 -24.65 1.86
CA SER A 795 -38.43 -24.21 2.71
C SER A 795 -38.18 -22.72 2.59
N TYR A 796 -38.30 -22.15 1.39
CA TYR A 796 -38.23 -20.71 1.16
C TYR A 796 -39.33 -19.96 1.91
N ASP A 797 -40.59 -20.41 1.78
CA ASP A 797 -41.73 -19.79 2.45
C ASP A 797 -41.61 -19.86 3.96
N TYR A 798 -41.17 -20.99 4.51
CA TYR A 798 -40.89 -21.15 5.94
C TYR A 798 -39.87 -20.10 6.42
N ARG A 799 -38.72 -19.99 5.75
CA ARG A 799 -37.66 -19.02 6.13
C ARG A 799 -38.10 -17.57 5.94
N ARG A 800 -38.89 -17.27 4.91
CA ARG A 800 -39.47 -15.94 4.74
C ARG A 800 -40.48 -15.62 5.84
N SER A 801 -41.25 -16.58 6.29
CA SER A 801 -42.19 -16.41 7.43
C SER A 801 -41.44 -16.12 8.74
N GLU A 802 -40.32 -16.77 8.99
CA GLU A 802 -39.43 -16.47 10.13
C GLU A 802 -38.91 -15.03 10.04
N LEU A 803 -38.36 -14.61 8.90
CA LEU A 803 -37.85 -13.25 8.70
C LEU A 803 -38.97 -12.20 8.82
N ASN A 804 -40.17 -12.47 8.28
CA ASN A 804 -41.31 -11.55 8.39
C ASN A 804 -41.74 -11.33 9.85
N GLN A 805 -41.50 -12.30 10.74
CA GLN A 805 -41.69 -12.18 12.18
C GLN A 805 -40.48 -11.58 12.90
N GLY A 806 -39.45 -11.22 12.15
CA GLY A 806 -38.20 -10.69 12.71
C GLY A 806 -37.27 -11.74 13.30
N PHE A 807 -37.51 -13.03 13.04
CA PHE A 807 -36.69 -14.12 13.60
C PHE A 807 -35.65 -14.59 12.58
N ILE A 808 -34.41 -14.71 13.02
CA ILE A 808 -33.30 -15.27 12.24
C ILE A 808 -32.64 -16.39 13.04
N GLU A 809 -32.66 -17.59 12.49
CA GLU A 809 -31.91 -18.72 13.04
C GLU A 809 -30.43 -18.61 12.70
N ASP A 810 -29.55 -18.81 13.69
CA ASP A 810 -28.11 -18.91 13.49
C ASP A 810 -27.71 -20.38 13.31
N SER A 811 -27.36 -20.72 12.09
CA SER A 811 -27.08 -22.10 11.69
C SER A 811 -25.72 -22.63 12.12
N GLU A 812 -24.85 -21.79 12.67
CA GLU A 812 -23.51 -22.23 13.12
C GLU A 812 -23.54 -22.93 14.48
N LEU A 813 -24.66 -22.88 15.21
CA LEU A 813 -24.76 -23.52 16.52
C LEU A 813 -25.26 -24.99 16.39
N GLU A 814 -24.44 -25.91 16.81
CA GLU A 814 -24.80 -27.34 16.88
C GLU A 814 -26.08 -27.60 17.74
N GLU A 815 -26.45 -26.65 18.58
CA GLU A 815 -27.56 -26.76 19.53
C GLU A 815 -28.89 -26.24 18.97
N ILE A 816 -28.94 -25.61 17.79
CA ILE A 816 -30.17 -25.08 17.18
C ILE A 816 -31.26 -26.16 17.12
N ALA A 817 -30.90 -27.41 16.86
CA ALA A 817 -31.83 -28.50 16.81
C ALA A 817 -32.45 -28.87 18.17
N LYS A 818 -31.89 -28.32 19.27
CA LYS A 818 -32.38 -28.58 20.64
C LYS A 818 -33.22 -27.44 21.18
N LEU A 819 -33.24 -26.30 20.49
CA LEU A 819 -34.01 -25.15 20.94
C LEU A 819 -35.48 -25.32 20.61
N ASN A 820 -36.30 -25.41 21.63
CA ASN A 820 -37.74 -25.39 21.55
C ASN A 820 -38.23 -23.92 21.49
N TYR A 821 -38.27 -23.33 20.33
CA TYR A 821 -38.97 -22.08 20.16
C TYR A 821 -40.24 -22.23 19.35
N THR A 822 -41.28 -21.57 19.75
CA THR A 822 -42.60 -21.61 19.13
C THR A 822 -42.84 -20.23 18.52
N MET A 823 -42.99 -20.18 17.21
CA MET A 823 -43.39 -18.97 16.52
C MET A 823 -44.91 -18.99 16.37
N SER A 824 -45.58 -17.92 16.72
CA SER A 824 -47.05 -17.92 16.87
C SER A 824 -47.87 -18.03 15.56
N SER A 825 -47.22 -18.03 14.39
CA SER A 825 -47.89 -18.05 13.09
C SER A 825 -47.04 -18.64 11.96
N THR A 826 -46.12 -19.53 12.26
CA THR A 826 -45.28 -20.20 11.27
C THR A 826 -46.01 -21.31 10.57
N PRO A 827 -45.84 -21.48 9.24
CA PRO A 827 -46.20 -22.71 8.57
C PRO A 827 -45.54 -23.91 9.20
N GLU A 828 -46.12 -25.05 9.10
CA GLU A 828 -45.53 -26.29 9.59
C GLU A 828 -44.15 -26.47 8.99
N LYS A 829 -43.14 -26.73 9.87
CA LYS A 829 -41.75 -26.84 9.41
C LYS A 829 -41.63 -27.99 8.40
N PRO A 830 -41.11 -27.71 7.20
CA PRO A 830 -41.02 -28.77 6.19
C PRO A 830 -40.07 -29.89 6.68
N HIS A 831 -40.53 -31.12 6.60
CA HIS A 831 -39.71 -32.30 6.92
C HIS A 831 -38.81 -32.70 5.77
N TYR A 832 -37.95 -31.81 5.28
CA TYR A 832 -37.16 -32.05 4.10
C TYR A 832 -35.68 -32.17 4.38
N ALA A 833 -35.02 -32.90 3.51
CA ALA A 833 -33.58 -33.08 3.53
C ALA A 833 -32.79 -31.75 3.33
N LEU A 834 -33.42 -30.71 2.83
CA LEU A 834 -32.82 -29.38 2.71
C LEU A 834 -32.49 -28.79 4.08
N ASP A 835 -33.40 -28.95 5.06
CA ASP A 835 -33.20 -28.49 6.42
C ASP A 835 -32.08 -29.25 7.18
N VAL A 836 -31.81 -30.49 6.79
CA VAL A 836 -30.79 -31.32 7.42
C VAL A 836 -29.38 -31.05 6.91
N ALA A 837 -29.25 -30.36 5.77
CA ALA A 837 -27.95 -30.02 5.21
C ALA A 837 -27.12 -29.12 6.14
N TYR A 838 -27.76 -28.37 7.00
CA TYR A 838 -27.13 -27.62 8.07
C TYR A 838 -26.30 -28.44 9.05
N LYS A 839 -26.82 -29.62 9.42
CA LYS A 839 -26.30 -30.42 10.56
C LYS A 839 -25.08 -31.24 10.20
N THR A 840 -24.73 -31.39 8.94
CA THR A 840 -23.77 -32.40 8.48
C THR A 840 -22.51 -31.85 7.83
N LYS A 841 -22.44 -30.56 7.59
CA LYS A 841 -21.23 -29.90 7.08
C LYS A 841 -20.67 -29.04 8.20
N GLY A 842 -19.44 -29.27 8.58
CA GLY A 842 -18.68 -28.23 9.22
C GLY A 842 -18.79 -26.98 8.33
N LEU A 843 -19.74 -26.13 8.63
CA LEU A 843 -20.02 -24.92 7.87
C LEU A 843 -18.75 -24.11 7.83
N LYS A 844 -18.35 -23.65 6.64
CA LYS A 844 -17.39 -22.56 6.58
C LYS A 844 -17.98 -21.45 7.44
N ALA A 845 -17.23 -21.03 8.47
CA ALA A 845 -17.71 -20.05 9.39
C ALA A 845 -18.29 -18.86 8.61
N CYS A 846 -19.55 -18.53 8.89
CA CYS A 846 -20.17 -17.33 8.40
C CYS A 846 -19.27 -16.13 8.71
N PRO A 847 -18.96 -15.24 7.75
CA PRO A 847 -18.10 -14.07 8.02
C PRO A 847 -18.68 -13.15 9.09
N TYR A 848 -20.00 -13.17 9.29
CA TYR A 848 -20.71 -12.26 10.20
C TYR A 848 -21.02 -12.91 11.55
N VAL A 849 -21.21 -14.23 11.60
CA VAL A 849 -21.51 -14.95 12.83
C VAL A 849 -20.27 -15.63 13.37
N LYS A 850 -19.89 -15.29 14.55
CA LYS A 850 -18.81 -15.93 15.33
C LYS A 850 -19.42 -16.43 16.63
N THR A 851 -19.65 -17.72 16.68
CA THR A 851 -20.30 -18.39 17.79
C THR A 851 -19.70 -18.13 19.15
N ASP A 852 -18.40 -17.89 19.19
CA ASP A 852 -17.64 -17.77 20.44
C ASP A 852 -16.67 -16.59 20.48
N LYS A 853 -16.54 -15.81 19.39
CA LYS A 853 -15.61 -14.68 19.36
C LYS A 853 -16.11 -13.58 18.44
N PRO A 854 -15.94 -12.29 18.80
CA PRO A 854 -16.23 -11.19 17.90
C PRO A 854 -15.37 -11.28 16.62
N PRO A 855 -15.84 -10.74 15.47
CA PRO A 855 -15.16 -10.88 14.18
C PRO A 855 -13.66 -10.54 14.18
N PHE A 856 -13.26 -9.57 15.00
CA PHE A 856 -11.86 -9.19 15.16
C PHE A 856 -11.05 -10.15 16.05
N ALA A 857 -11.69 -10.87 16.99
CA ALA A 857 -10.99 -11.78 17.89
C ALA A 857 -10.55 -13.07 17.19
N LYS A 858 -11.27 -13.54 16.18
CA LYS A 858 -10.85 -14.72 15.40
C LYS A 858 -9.61 -14.43 14.58
N LYS A 859 -9.53 -13.28 13.91
CA LYS A 859 -8.31 -12.86 13.21
C LYS A 859 -7.11 -12.77 14.16
N LYS A 860 -7.32 -12.26 15.36
CA LYS A 860 -6.26 -12.17 16.38
C LYS A 860 -5.83 -13.57 16.91
N ALA A 861 -6.74 -14.51 17.02
CA ALA A 861 -6.43 -15.89 17.39
C ALA A 861 -5.63 -16.61 16.29
N ASP A 862 -5.98 -16.40 15.03
CA ASP A 862 -5.28 -16.96 13.88
C ASP A 862 -3.86 -16.37 13.73
N TRP A 863 -3.65 -15.12 14.12
CA TRP A 863 -2.33 -14.50 14.15
C TRP A 863 -1.47 -14.99 15.32
N GLY A 864 -2.09 -15.41 16.42
CA GLY A 864 -1.41 -15.98 17.60
C GLY A 864 -1.00 -17.45 17.48
N THR A 865 -1.49 -18.16 16.47
CA THR A 865 -1.20 -19.57 16.21
C THR A 865 -0.23 -19.77 15.04
N ALA A 866 0.63 -18.81 14.71
CA ALA A 866 1.78 -19.07 13.88
C ALA A 866 2.56 -20.23 14.52
N LYS A 867 2.40 -21.43 13.98
CA LYS A 867 3.17 -22.60 14.40
C LYS A 867 4.63 -22.22 14.25
N SER A 868 5.37 -22.30 15.34
CA SER A 868 6.84 -22.23 15.28
C SER A 868 7.32 -23.15 14.17
N PRO A 869 8.18 -22.71 13.28
CA PRO A 869 8.75 -23.59 12.28
C PRO A 869 9.43 -24.76 13.02
N LYS A 870 9.08 -26.00 12.67
CA LYS A 870 9.74 -27.19 13.15
C LYS A 870 11.16 -27.25 12.58
#